data_146653db50391a04b0877262aa85aa10
#
_entry.id   146653db50391a04b0877262aa85aa10
#
_cell.length_a   1.000
_cell.length_b   1.000
_cell.length_c   1.000
_cell.angle_alpha   90.00
_cell.angle_beta   90.00
_cell.angle_gamma   90.00
#
_symmetry.space_group_name_H-M   'P 1'
#
loop_
_entity.id
_entity.type
_entity.pdbx_description
1 polymer ?
#
loop_
_entity_poly.entity_id
_entity_poly.type
_entity_poly.pdbx_seq_one_letter_code
_entity_poly.pdbx_strand_id
1 'polypeptide(L)'
;MKIISSLLVCGFFTSSAFAADYAGLGADSISKESIEAFRPKPLEPSLSRRIQSMLDISSPSAGMLSPDGAKLYFSWRVTGVSQVWRLDGPQRFPVQMTGGEDATQIAGISPDGQTLVIQRDRKGEENPGLYLQPAGGGALKEIQRIAGVQTRFAFVSDDNQYVYYSANDKQKDSYTIYRYHIASATKQVVFDQPGLWNIADQHHGRILLEKTITNLAAEFYELADGELKPLFGQNEKEEYSAAYGAGPDELIVQTSKFGNFRRLYQWKAGQFKPVSPEINWDVSSFELDKSRQHISYSVNEAGYIRSFALDARSLQPIKLPQFKGSDHVLISGHSPDGRYSLISVETATSPRLSYRYEWSTGKLVQWQQAMSPEVNTQHFAKASLESYPARDGTKIPMFVRRPAQCATMVCPVVVHFHGGPEGQTKAGFSPVAQLYVDAGFIFAEPNVRGSDGYGKAWLAMDDGAKRLQVVSDIEDASRYMRSQWAKNGQVPKIGIIGGSYGGYSTLAGMTMFAGAYDAGVSTVGISNFMSFLQNTAPYRRALRIAEYGDPVKDREALIQLSPINHIDKLIAPLMIIQGVSDPRVPVGEAVQMYEAAKKRHVPAELMLFADEGHGAAKRENRVYSIGHTIRFLGQYLK
;
A
#
# COMPACT_ATOMS: atom_id res chain seq x y z
N MET A 1 -5.26 54.38 -64.73
CA MET A 1 -5.19 52.91 -64.68
C MET A 1 -4.14 52.57 -63.61
N LYS A 2 -4.58 52.25 -62.38
CA LYS A 2 -3.68 51.90 -61.26
C LYS A 2 -3.68 50.38 -61.13
N ILE A 3 -2.52 49.80 -61.32
CA ILE A 3 -2.29 48.38 -61.11
C ILE A 3 -1.89 48.20 -59.62
N ILE A 4 -2.71 47.47 -58.85
CA ILE A 4 -2.44 47.11 -57.47
C ILE A 4 -1.81 45.71 -57.52
N SER A 5 -0.53 45.62 -57.14
CA SER A 5 0.17 44.34 -56.91
C SER A 5 -0.13 43.87 -55.53
N SER A 6 -0.84 42.74 -55.42
CA SER A 6 -1.06 42.01 -54.16
C SER A 6 0.12 41.11 -53.89
N LEU A 7 0.90 41.42 -52.84
CA LEU A 7 1.89 40.50 -52.25
C LEU A 7 1.15 39.42 -51.43
N LEU A 8 1.24 38.17 -51.85
CA LEU A 8 0.85 37.02 -51.06
C LEU A 8 1.99 36.72 -50.07
N VAL A 9 1.76 37.01 -48.81
CA VAL A 9 2.64 36.57 -47.72
C VAL A 9 2.21 35.16 -47.35
N CYS A 10 2.96 34.13 -47.82
CA CYS A 10 2.87 32.77 -47.32
C CYS A 10 3.45 32.71 -45.88
N GLY A 11 2.57 32.83 -44.90
CA GLY A 11 2.93 32.52 -43.50
C GLY A 11 3.13 31.00 -43.34
N PHE A 12 4.37 30.58 -43.16
CA PHE A 12 4.65 29.25 -42.66
C PHE A 12 4.20 29.19 -41.21
N PHE A 13 2.99 28.66 -40.96
CA PHE A 13 2.65 28.16 -39.63
C PHE A 13 3.43 26.89 -39.39
N THR A 14 4.55 26.99 -38.71
CA THR A 14 5.13 25.85 -38.01
C THR A 14 4.15 25.46 -36.90
N SER A 15 3.28 24.52 -37.18
CA SER A 15 2.54 23.83 -36.15
C SER A 15 3.55 23.02 -35.32
N SER A 16 4.09 23.64 -34.28
CA SER A 16 4.57 22.89 -33.15
C SER A 16 3.39 22.05 -32.66
N ALA A 17 3.36 20.79 -33.05
CA ALA A 17 2.49 19.82 -32.44
C ALA A 17 2.94 19.69 -30.96
N PHE A 18 2.39 20.55 -30.11
CA PHE A 18 2.31 20.26 -28.71
C PHE A 18 1.60 18.90 -28.65
N ALA A 19 2.28 17.87 -28.13
CA ALA A 19 1.59 16.66 -27.71
C ALA A 19 0.40 17.14 -26.88
N ALA A 20 -0.81 16.80 -27.31
CA ALA A 20 -2.01 17.22 -26.60
C ALA A 20 -1.79 16.81 -25.14
N ASP A 21 -1.77 17.81 -24.23
CA ASP A 21 -1.65 17.56 -22.81
C ASP A 21 -2.79 16.61 -22.45
N TYR A 22 -2.46 15.34 -22.23
CA TYR A 22 -3.43 14.36 -21.82
C TYR A 22 -3.98 14.83 -20.49
N ALA A 23 -5.26 15.12 -20.42
CA ALA A 23 -5.88 15.73 -19.24
C ALA A 23 -5.81 14.83 -17.99
N GLY A 24 -5.33 13.59 -18.12
CA GLY A 24 -5.04 12.67 -17.01
C GLY A 24 -6.25 12.37 -16.14
N LEU A 25 -7.44 12.52 -16.65
CA LEU A 25 -8.67 12.24 -15.93
C LEU A 25 -8.84 10.72 -15.81
N GLY A 26 -9.74 10.26 -14.94
CA GLY A 26 -9.98 8.84 -14.68
C GLY A 26 -10.56 8.07 -15.86
N ALA A 27 -11.37 7.04 -15.57
CA ALA A 27 -11.92 6.13 -16.58
C ALA A 27 -12.66 6.81 -17.77
N ASP A 28 -13.27 7.96 -17.54
CA ASP A 28 -14.04 8.71 -18.55
C ASP A 28 -13.14 9.44 -19.56
N SER A 29 -11.85 9.52 -19.31
CA SER A 29 -10.88 10.23 -20.18
C SER A 29 -10.31 9.38 -21.29
N ILE A 30 -10.58 8.08 -21.31
CA ILE A 30 -10.12 7.13 -22.32
C ILE A 30 -11.30 6.46 -23.03
N SER A 31 -11.21 6.33 -24.37
CA SER A 31 -12.29 5.73 -25.12
C SER A 31 -12.41 4.21 -24.87
N LYS A 32 -13.63 3.68 -25.03
CA LYS A 32 -13.87 2.23 -24.91
C LYS A 32 -13.07 1.44 -25.96
N GLU A 33 -12.91 2.00 -27.16
CA GLU A 33 -12.13 1.40 -28.24
C GLU A 33 -10.65 1.29 -27.86
N SER A 34 -10.10 2.31 -27.20
CA SER A 34 -8.71 2.28 -26.70
C SER A 34 -8.55 1.25 -25.58
N ILE A 35 -9.51 1.18 -24.64
CA ILE A 35 -9.47 0.17 -23.57
C ILE A 35 -9.50 -1.24 -24.18
N GLU A 36 -10.37 -1.50 -25.16
CA GLU A 36 -10.46 -2.81 -25.82
C GLU A 36 -9.19 -3.14 -26.62
N ALA A 37 -8.60 -2.16 -27.30
CA ALA A 37 -7.38 -2.35 -28.08
C ALA A 37 -6.16 -2.75 -27.21
N PHE A 38 -6.12 -2.29 -25.98
CA PHE A 38 -5.03 -2.56 -25.01
C PHE A 38 -5.39 -3.58 -23.92
N ARG A 39 -6.49 -4.29 -24.06
CA ARG A 39 -6.85 -5.37 -23.14
C ARG A 39 -5.79 -6.48 -23.12
N PRO A 40 -5.64 -7.20 -22.00
CA PRO A 40 -4.73 -8.34 -21.91
C PRO A 40 -5.00 -9.39 -22.98
N LYS A 41 -3.95 -9.86 -23.63
CA LYS A 41 -4.04 -11.00 -24.57
C LYS A 41 -3.97 -12.32 -23.80
N PRO A 42 -4.53 -13.41 -24.30
CA PRO A 42 -4.39 -14.74 -23.69
C PRO A 42 -2.92 -15.10 -23.47
N LEU A 43 -2.64 -15.68 -22.32
CA LEU A 43 -1.33 -16.25 -21.98
C LEU A 43 -1.26 -17.71 -22.44
N GLU A 44 -0.04 -18.20 -22.56
CA GLU A 44 0.22 -19.62 -22.74
C GLU A 44 -0.40 -20.38 -21.53
N PRO A 45 -1.17 -21.49 -21.79
CA PRO A 45 -1.95 -22.16 -20.76
C PRO A 45 -1.12 -22.68 -19.56
N SER A 46 0.08 -23.20 -19.80
CA SER A 46 0.95 -23.74 -18.74
C SER A 46 1.45 -22.62 -17.82
N LEU A 47 1.83 -21.47 -18.38
CA LEU A 47 2.24 -20.28 -17.62
C LEU A 47 1.06 -19.74 -16.80
N SER A 48 -0.11 -19.59 -17.43
CA SER A 48 -1.33 -19.16 -16.76
C SER A 48 -1.66 -20.08 -15.57
N ARG A 49 -1.64 -21.41 -15.79
CA ARG A 49 -1.90 -22.39 -14.74
C ARG A 49 -0.89 -22.33 -13.59
N ARG A 50 0.40 -22.17 -13.90
CA ARG A 50 1.45 -22.04 -12.88
C ARG A 50 1.23 -20.80 -12.01
N ILE A 51 0.92 -19.64 -12.63
CA ILE A 51 0.64 -18.41 -11.88
C ILE A 51 -0.62 -18.58 -11.02
N GLN A 52 -1.67 -19.19 -11.55
CA GLN A 52 -2.88 -19.45 -10.79
C GLN A 52 -2.59 -20.28 -9.54
N SER A 53 -1.85 -21.39 -9.66
CA SER A 53 -1.53 -22.25 -8.52
C SER A 53 -0.73 -21.51 -7.43
N MET A 54 0.15 -20.58 -7.83
CA MET A 54 0.88 -19.72 -6.89
C MET A 54 0.00 -18.67 -6.21
N LEU A 55 -0.94 -18.07 -6.95
CA LEU A 55 -1.88 -17.09 -6.39
C LEU A 55 -2.94 -17.74 -5.49
N ASP A 56 -3.20 -19.03 -5.66
CA ASP A 56 -4.09 -19.83 -4.81
C ASP A 56 -3.48 -20.10 -3.42
N ILE A 57 -2.15 -19.96 -3.27
CA ILE A 57 -1.51 -19.90 -1.96
C ILE A 57 -1.80 -18.54 -1.34
N SER A 58 -3.05 -18.28 -1.03
CA SER A 58 -3.49 -17.00 -0.49
C SER A 58 -3.75 -17.12 1.00
N SER A 59 -2.94 -16.43 1.81
CA SER A 59 -3.28 -16.28 3.22
C SER A 59 -4.55 -15.43 3.36
N PRO A 60 -5.50 -15.85 4.21
CA PRO A 60 -6.55 -14.96 4.66
C PRO A 60 -5.97 -13.79 5.46
N SER A 61 -6.73 -12.71 5.61
CA SER A 61 -6.35 -11.64 6.55
C SER A 61 -6.32 -12.21 7.99
N ALA A 62 -5.67 -11.51 8.92
CA ALA A 62 -5.67 -11.91 10.33
C ALA A 62 -7.11 -12.04 10.86
N GLY A 63 -7.99 -11.12 10.47
CA GLY A 63 -9.40 -11.13 10.82
C GLY A 63 -9.73 -10.40 12.11
N MET A 64 -10.97 -10.57 12.57
CA MET A 64 -11.53 -10.02 13.79
C MET A 64 -12.27 -11.11 14.55
N LEU A 65 -12.00 -11.26 15.84
CA LEU A 65 -12.72 -12.16 16.71
C LEU A 65 -14.11 -11.59 17.04
N SER A 66 -15.11 -12.49 17.12
CA SER A 66 -16.37 -12.12 17.79
C SER A 66 -16.11 -11.76 19.26
N PRO A 67 -16.99 -10.97 19.90
CA PRO A 67 -16.80 -10.54 21.30
C PRO A 67 -16.58 -11.71 22.29
N ASP A 68 -17.24 -12.83 22.06
CA ASP A 68 -17.09 -14.07 22.85
C ASP A 68 -15.85 -14.91 22.48
N GLY A 69 -15.08 -14.48 21.45
CA GLY A 69 -13.93 -15.22 20.93
C GLY A 69 -14.26 -16.57 20.27
N ALA A 70 -15.53 -16.85 19.98
CA ALA A 70 -15.99 -18.12 19.44
C ALA A 70 -15.96 -18.18 17.90
N LYS A 71 -15.97 -17.02 17.24
CA LYS A 71 -15.96 -16.89 15.78
C LYS A 71 -14.83 -15.99 15.33
N LEU A 72 -14.33 -16.21 14.11
CA LEU A 72 -13.33 -15.36 13.44
C LEU A 72 -13.89 -14.93 12.09
N TYR A 73 -14.02 -13.63 11.87
CA TYR A 73 -14.38 -13.03 10.58
C TYR A 73 -13.13 -12.48 9.93
N PHE A 74 -12.95 -12.75 8.63
CA PHE A 74 -11.73 -12.38 7.91
C PHE A 74 -12.01 -12.14 6.43
N SER A 75 -11.12 -11.42 5.77
CA SER A 75 -11.18 -11.23 4.32
C SER A 75 -10.28 -12.23 3.62
N TRP A 76 -10.78 -12.84 2.54
CA TRP A 76 -10.04 -13.82 1.77
C TRP A 76 -10.43 -13.78 0.29
N ARG A 77 -9.43 -13.94 -0.60
CA ARG A 77 -9.63 -13.82 -2.05
C ARG A 77 -9.67 -15.13 -2.80
N VAL A 78 -9.92 -16.24 -2.13
CA VAL A 78 -9.94 -17.58 -2.74
C VAL A 78 -10.97 -17.72 -3.87
N THR A 79 -12.03 -16.93 -3.86
CA THR A 79 -13.06 -16.87 -4.91
C THR A 79 -12.77 -15.85 -6.02
N GLY A 80 -11.53 -15.42 -6.18
CA GLY A 80 -11.09 -14.53 -7.25
C GLY A 80 -10.88 -13.07 -6.83
N VAL A 81 -11.72 -12.55 -5.96
CA VAL A 81 -11.62 -11.22 -5.36
C VAL A 81 -11.81 -11.31 -3.84
N SER A 82 -11.37 -10.32 -3.09
CA SER A 82 -11.52 -10.33 -1.62
C SER A 82 -13.00 -10.36 -1.23
N GLN A 83 -13.39 -11.35 -0.43
CA GLN A 83 -14.72 -11.49 0.17
C GLN A 83 -14.59 -11.73 1.67
N VAL A 84 -15.67 -11.53 2.42
CA VAL A 84 -15.71 -11.79 3.87
C VAL A 84 -16.10 -13.24 4.11
N TRP A 85 -15.37 -13.87 5.04
CA TRP A 85 -15.53 -15.24 5.46
C TRP A 85 -15.62 -15.35 6.98
N ARG A 86 -16.16 -16.45 7.48
CA ARG A 86 -16.31 -16.74 8.91
C ARG A 86 -15.83 -18.15 9.23
N LEU A 87 -15.10 -18.28 10.33
CA LEU A 87 -14.83 -19.58 11.00
C LEU A 87 -15.65 -19.67 12.27
N ASP A 88 -16.39 -20.75 12.42
CA ASP A 88 -17.17 -21.10 13.62
C ASP A 88 -16.33 -21.98 14.58
N GLY A 89 -15.10 -21.57 14.84
CA GLY A 89 -14.13 -22.23 15.69
C GLY A 89 -12.79 -22.55 15.01
N PRO A 90 -11.79 -23.03 15.76
CA PRO A 90 -10.47 -23.33 15.26
C PRO A 90 -10.48 -24.38 14.14
N GLN A 91 -9.84 -24.07 13.02
CA GLN A 91 -9.64 -24.96 11.87
C GLN A 91 -10.95 -25.58 11.31
N ARG A 92 -12.10 -24.91 11.53
CA ARG A 92 -13.37 -25.30 10.91
C ARG A 92 -13.39 -24.91 9.44
N PHE A 93 -14.30 -25.52 8.68
CA PHE A 93 -14.52 -25.14 7.29
C PHE A 93 -15.05 -23.70 7.25
N PRO A 94 -14.46 -22.79 6.44
CA PRO A 94 -14.88 -21.41 6.40
C PRO A 94 -16.21 -21.23 5.67
N VAL A 95 -17.07 -20.38 6.21
CA VAL A 95 -18.35 -19.98 5.62
C VAL A 95 -18.16 -18.66 4.88
N GLN A 96 -18.52 -18.60 3.61
CA GLN A 96 -18.48 -17.37 2.82
C GLN A 96 -19.68 -16.49 3.21
N MET A 97 -19.39 -15.25 3.63
CA MET A 97 -20.40 -14.30 4.12
C MET A 97 -20.84 -13.32 3.04
N THR A 98 -19.95 -12.98 2.11
CA THR A 98 -20.23 -12.04 1.00
C THR A 98 -19.79 -12.65 -0.32
N GLY A 99 -20.35 -12.15 -1.43
CA GLY A 99 -20.02 -12.56 -2.80
C GLY A 99 -20.12 -11.39 -3.77
N GLY A 100 -19.80 -11.62 -5.03
CA GLY A 100 -19.82 -10.64 -6.10
C GLY A 100 -18.45 -10.35 -6.68
N GLU A 101 -18.41 -9.42 -7.63
CA GLU A 101 -17.21 -9.09 -8.42
C GLU A 101 -16.33 -8.01 -7.76
N ASP A 102 -16.88 -7.25 -6.81
CA ASP A 102 -16.20 -6.16 -6.15
C ASP A 102 -15.52 -6.61 -4.85
N ALA A 103 -14.34 -6.06 -4.59
CA ALA A 103 -13.59 -6.33 -3.37
C ALA A 103 -14.39 -5.91 -2.14
N THR A 104 -14.58 -6.87 -1.23
CA THR A 104 -15.38 -6.70 -0.01
C THR A 104 -14.54 -7.12 1.19
N GLN A 105 -14.56 -6.29 2.24
CA GLN A 105 -13.77 -6.49 3.45
C GLN A 105 -14.62 -6.29 4.69
N ILE A 106 -14.30 -7.00 5.76
CA ILE A 106 -14.83 -6.69 7.08
C ILE A 106 -14.12 -5.45 7.62
N ALA A 107 -14.91 -4.47 8.07
CA ALA A 107 -14.42 -3.23 8.68
C ALA A 107 -14.61 -3.23 10.21
N GLY A 108 -15.64 -3.89 10.72
CA GLY A 108 -15.89 -3.96 12.14
C GLY A 108 -16.97 -4.95 12.54
N ILE A 109 -17.09 -5.14 13.85
CA ILE A 109 -18.13 -5.96 14.50
C ILE A 109 -18.75 -5.12 15.62
N SER A 110 -20.08 -5.16 15.74
CA SER A 110 -20.78 -4.50 16.87
C SER A 110 -20.34 -5.10 18.21
N PRO A 111 -20.38 -4.31 19.30
CA PRO A 111 -20.01 -4.80 20.63
C PRO A 111 -20.81 -6.03 21.10
N ASP A 112 -22.07 -6.17 20.70
CA ASP A 112 -22.90 -7.34 20.97
C ASP A 112 -22.62 -8.54 20.04
N GLY A 113 -21.76 -8.36 19.02
CA GLY A 113 -21.40 -9.39 18.06
C GLY A 113 -22.51 -9.77 17.05
N GLN A 114 -23.60 -9.03 16.99
CA GLN A 114 -24.76 -9.38 16.15
C GLN A 114 -24.68 -8.77 14.74
N THR A 115 -23.88 -7.71 14.56
CA THR A 115 -23.82 -6.96 13.31
C THR A 115 -22.35 -6.80 12.85
N LEU A 116 -22.11 -7.12 11.59
CA LEU A 116 -20.85 -6.84 10.90
C LEU A 116 -20.96 -5.52 10.15
N VAL A 117 -19.89 -4.74 10.16
CA VAL A 117 -19.71 -3.59 9.28
C VAL A 117 -18.82 -4.00 8.13
N ILE A 118 -19.31 -3.78 6.91
CA ILE A 118 -18.70 -4.25 5.67
C ILE A 118 -18.34 -3.04 4.81
N GLN A 119 -17.13 -3.01 4.28
CA GLN A 119 -16.71 -2.10 3.22
C GLN A 119 -16.66 -2.82 1.88
N ARG A 120 -17.25 -2.23 0.84
CA ARG A 120 -17.22 -2.75 -0.53
C ARG A 120 -16.82 -1.67 -1.51
N ASP A 121 -15.78 -1.94 -2.27
CA ASP A 121 -15.33 -1.08 -3.36
C ASP A 121 -16.23 -1.24 -4.60
N ARG A 122 -15.92 -0.51 -5.65
CA ARG A 122 -16.56 -0.62 -6.96
C ARG A 122 -15.49 -0.50 -8.04
N LYS A 123 -15.28 -1.58 -8.80
CA LYS A 123 -14.37 -1.62 -9.96
C LYS A 123 -12.96 -1.04 -9.72
N GLY A 124 -12.45 -1.14 -8.48
CA GLY A 124 -11.14 -0.61 -8.12
C GLY A 124 -11.06 0.91 -7.96
N GLU A 125 -12.19 1.63 -7.90
CA GLU A 125 -12.24 3.10 -7.73
C GLU A 125 -11.66 3.58 -6.39
N GLU A 126 -11.43 2.68 -5.43
CA GLU A 126 -11.00 2.99 -4.06
C GLU A 126 -11.93 3.98 -3.33
N ASN A 127 -13.20 3.96 -3.68
CA ASN A 127 -14.27 4.74 -3.07
C ASN A 127 -15.30 3.79 -2.43
N PRO A 128 -14.90 3.06 -1.35
CA PRO A 128 -15.75 2.04 -0.78
C PRO A 128 -17.03 2.62 -0.17
N GLY A 129 -18.13 1.91 -0.41
CA GLY A 129 -19.37 2.07 0.34
C GLY A 129 -19.32 1.31 1.66
N LEU A 130 -20.19 1.69 2.58
CA LEU A 130 -20.32 1.10 3.92
C LEU A 130 -21.69 0.42 4.07
N TYR A 131 -21.66 -0.80 4.62
CA TYR A 131 -22.85 -1.65 4.74
C TYR A 131 -22.88 -2.34 6.09
N LEU A 132 -24.08 -2.76 6.51
CA LEU A 132 -24.32 -3.67 7.63
C LEU A 132 -24.71 -5.05 7.13
N GLN A 133 -24.27 -6.08 7.85
CA GLN A 133 -24.69 -7.46 7.64
C GLN A 133 -24.92 -8.15 8.99
N PRO A 134 -25.99 -8.94 9.15
CA PRO A 134 -26.12 -9.79 10.34
C PRO A 134 -24.91 -10.71 10.49
N ALA A 135 -24.40 -10.93 11.70
CA ALA A 135 -23.24 -11.80 11.97
C ALA A 135 -23.48 -13.26 11.59
N GLY A 136 -24.74 -13.67 11.47
CA GLY A 136 -25.14 -14.99 10.95
C GLY A 136 -25.07 -15.12 9.44
N GLY A 137 -24.99 -14.02 8.69
CA GLY A 137 -25.09 -13.95 7.23
C GLY A 137 -26.36 -13.24 6.79
N GLY A 138 -26.55 -13.10 5.49
CA GLY A 138 -27.72 -12.45 4.88
C GLY A 138 -27.34 -11.26 4.02
N ALA A 139 -28.34 -10.50 3.58
CA ALA A 139 -28.17 -9.38 2.67
C ALA A 139 -27.41 -8.21 3.32
N LEU A 140 -26.65 -7.50 2.51
CA LEU A 140 -26.01 -6.24 2.91
C LEU A 140 -27.07 -5.13 2.95
N LYS A 141 -27.15 -4.40 4.08
CA LYS A 141 -27.93 -3.17 4.21
C LYS A 141 -27.02 -1.97 4.04
N GLU A 142 -27.28 -1.14 3.04
CA GLU A 142 -26.45 0.02 2.75
C GLU A 142 -26.57 1.09 3.85
N ILE A 143 -25.43 1.60 4.32
CA ILE A 143 -25.33 2.83 5.11
C ILE A 143 -25.09 4.01 4.17
N GLN A 144 -24.08 3.90 3.31
CA GLN A 144 -23.72 4.92 2.33
C GLN A 144 -22.92 4.32 1.19
N ARG A 145 -23.34 4.62 -0.05
CA ARG A 145 -22.56 4.33 -1.27
C ARG A 145 -22.81 5.45 -2.28
N ILE A 146 -21.85 6.35 -2.41
CA ILE A 146 -21.92 7.48 -3.34
C ILE A 146 -20.73 7.39 -4.29
N ALA A 147 -20.94 7.53 -5.60
CA ALA A 147 -19.89 7.49 -6.59
C ALA A 147 -18.83 8.57 -6.34
N GLY A 148 -17.55 8.21 -6.39
CA GLY A 148 -16.44 9.12 -6.15
C GLY A 148 -16.34 9.64 -4.70
N VAL A 149 -16.99 8.97 -3.74
CA VAL A 149 -16.94 9.29 -2.31
C VAL A 149 -16.32 8.14 -1.55
N GLN A 150 -15.29 8.44 -0.76
CA GLN A 150 -14.75 7.51 0.22
C GLN A 150 -15.59 7.54 1.49
N THR A 151 -15.99 6.36 1.97
CA THR A 151 -16.66 6.19 3.26
C THR A 151 -15.77 5.29 4.12
N ARG A 152 -15.28 5.82 5.25
CA ARG A 152 -14.34 5.15 6.15
C ARG A 152 -15.02 4.84 7.47
N PHE A 153 -15.13 3.58 7.80
CA PHE A 153 -15.62 3.13 9.11
C PHE A 153 -14.66 3.56 10.22
N ALA A 154 -15.23 3.93 11.37
CA ALA A 154 -14.48 4.19 12.59
C ALA A 154 -14.82 3.18 13.69
N PHE A 155 -16.04 3.20 14.21
CA PHE A 155 -16.47 2.27 15.26
C PHE A 155 -18.01 2.13 15.31
N VAL A 156 -18.48 1.11 16.02
CA VAL A 156 -19.88 0.99 16.47
C VAL A 156 -19.93 1.42 17.93
N SER A 157 -20.92 2.25 18.28
CA SER A 157 -21.11 2.72 19.67
C SER A 157 -21.32 1.56 20.64
N ASP A 158 -20.92 1.73 21.91
CA ASP A 158 -20.97 0.68 22.91
C ASP A 158 -22.40 0.19 23.22
N ASP A 159 -23.41 1.04 22.98
CA ASP A 159 -24.83 0.71 23.07
C ASP A 159 -25.39 0.01 21.83
N ASN A 160 -24.56 -0.27 20.82
CA ASN A 160 -24.91 -0.89 19.53
C ASN A 160 -25.92 -0.08 18.66
N GLN A 161 -26.14 1.20 18.96
CA GLN A 161 -27.15 2.00 18.26
C GLN A 161 -26.60 2.73 17.04
N TYR A 162 -25.32 3.12 17.05
CA TYR A 162 -24.75 3.98 16.02
C TYR A 162 -23.50 3.38 15.39
N VAL A 163 -23.38 3.58 14.07
CA VAL A 163 -22.11 3.42 13.33
C VAL A 163 -21.51 4.79 13.09
N TYR A 164 -20.27 4.99 13.54
CA TYR A 164 -19.49 6.19 13.28
C TYR A 164 -18.59 5.99 12.08
N TYR A 165 -18.54 6.97 11.20
CA TYR A 165 -17.70 6.92 9.99
C TYR A 165 -17.37 8.32 9.49
N SER A 166 -16.34 8.44 8.64
CA SER A 166 -16.02 9.66 7.93
C SER A 166 -16.26 9.50 6.42
N ALA A 167 -16.66 10.59 5.75
CA ALA A 167 -16.85 10.59 4.31
C ALA A 167 -16.52 11.96 3.71
N ASN A 168 -16.00 11.94 2.46
CA ASN A 168 -15.71 13.16 1.70
C ASN A 168 -16.84 13.52 0.72
N ASP A 169 -18.08 13.33 1.16
CA ASP A 169 -19.30 13.56 0.37
C ASP A 169 -19.65 15.03 0.21
N LYS A 170 -19.33 15.88 1.19
CA LYS A 170 -19.55 17.34 1.11
C LYS A 170 -18.46 18.05 0.32
N GLN A 171 -17.20 17.68 0.55
CA GLN A 171 -16.02 18.24 -0.12
C GLN A 171 -15.03 17.13 -0.44
N LYS A 172 -14.48 17.11 -1.65
CA LYS A 172 -13.64 16.01 -2.14
C LYS A 172 -12.27 15.91 -1.45
N ASP A 173 -11.81 16.98 -0.83
CA ASP A 173 -10.54 17.11 -0.10
C ASP A 173 -10.73 17.27 1.42
N SER A 174 -11.92 16.96 1.93
CA SER A 174 -12.27 17.12 3.34
C SER A 174 -13.20 16.00 3.79
N TYR A 175 -13.04 15.55 5.03
CA TYR A 175 -13.89 14.49 5.59
C TYR A 175 -14.82 15.04 6.68
N THR A 176 -16.12 14.83 6.48
CA THR A 176 -17.16 15.04 7.49
C THR A 176 -17.33 13.76 8.30
N ILE A 177 -17.43 13.88 9.62
CA ILE A 177 -17.70 12.76 10.52
C ILE A 177 -19.20 12.64 10.76
N TYR A 178 -19.70 11.43 10.59
CA TYR A 178 -21.10 11.08 10.72
C TYR A 178 -21.33 10.00 11.77
N ARG A 179 -22.54 9.97 12.33
CA ARG A 179 -23.10 8.79 12.96
C ARG A 179 -24.39 8.37 12.26
N TYR A 180 -24.53 7.07 12.06
CA TYR A 180 -25.69 6.45 11.45
C TYR A 180 -26.43 5.62 12.49
N HIS A 181 -27.69 5.95 12.76
CA HIS A 181 -28.52 5.19 13.69
C HIS A 181 -29.05 3.93 13.02
N ILE A 182 -28.70 2.75 13.54
CA ILE A 182 -28.91 1.45 12.90
C ILE A 182 -30.40 1.13 12.71
N ALA A 183 -31.21 1.37 13.74
CA ALA A 183 -32.62 1.01 13.73
C ALA A 183 -33.46 1.94 12.82
N SER A 184 -33.32 3.27 12.95
CA SER A 184 -34.11 4.24 12.15
C SER A 184 -33.51 4.55 10.78
N ALA A 185 -32.28 4.05 10.48
CA ALA A 185 -31.56 4.34 9.24
C ALA A 185 -31.34 5.85 9.00
N THR A 186 -31.13 6.64 10.05
CA THR A 186 -30.94 8.09 9.96
C THR A 186 -29.45 8.46 10.13
N LYS A 187 -28.97 9.39 9.29
CA LYS A 187 -27.61 9.93 9.32
C LYS A 187 -27.60 11.29 10.00
N GLN A 188 -26.65 11.52 10.90
CA GLN A 188 -26.42 12.78 11.58
C GLN A 188 -24.95 13.19 11.46
N VAL A 189 -24.71 14.50 11.27
CA VAL A 189 -23.34 15.06 11.32
C VAL A 189 -22.89 15.14 12.77
N VAL A 190 -21.68 14.67 13.04
CA VAL A 190 -21.02 14.80 14.33
C VAL A 190 -19.98 15.92 14.29
N PHE A 191 -19.24 16.02 13.17
CA PHE A 191 -18.21 17.04 13.00
C PHE A 191 -17.96 17.29 11.50
N ASP A 192 -17.80 18.57 11.08
CA ASP A 192 -17.67 18.93 9.66
C ASP A 192 -16.75 20.12 9.36
N GLN A 193 -15.78 20.40 10.22
CA GLN A 193 -14.76 21.40 9.89
C GLN A 193 -13.92 20.94 8.68
N PRO A 194 -13.48 21.87 7.81
CA PRO A 194 -12.63 21.53 6.66
C PRO A 194 -11.31 20.86 7.06
N GLY A 195 -10.91 19.84 6.29
CA GLY A 195 -9.65 19.13 6.46
C GLY A 195 -9.78 17.61 6.38
N LEU A 196 -8.64 16.92 6.41
CA LEU A 196 -8.56 15.47 6.35
C LEU A 196 -8.72 14.87 7.76
N TRP A 197 -9.94 14.93 8.28
CA TRP A 197 -10.28 14.46 9.61
C TRP A 197 -10.60 12.97 9.65
N ASN A 198 -10.07 12.28 10.67
CA ASN A 198 -10.37 10.89 10.99
C ASN A 198 -10.67 10.75 12.49
N ILE A 199 -11.38 9.70 12.85
CA ILE A 199 -11.50 9.27 14.25
C ILE A 199 -10.34 8.32 14.51
N ALA A 200 -9.44 8.68 15.41
CA ALA A 200 -8.32 7.85 15.84
C ALA A 200 -8.75 6.82 16.90
N ASP A 201 -9.59 7.24 17.86
CA ASP A 201 -10.08 6.37 18.92
C ASP A 201 -11.34 6.97 19.59
N GLN A 202 -12.01 6.19 20.43
CA GLN A 202 -13.08 6.64 21.29
C GLN A 202 -13.02 5.98 22.68
N HIS A 203 -13.36 6.72 23.71
CA HIS A 203 -13.41 6.19 25.06
C HIS A 203 -14.34 7.04 25.96
N HIS A 204 -15.31 6.39 26.60
CA HIS A 204 -16.26 7.04 27.54
C HIS A 204 -16.96 8.28 26.96
N GLY A 205 -17.47 8.19 25.73
CA GLY A 205 -18.17 9.29 25.06
C GLY A 205 -17.27 10.39 24.48
N ARG A 206 -15.97 10.35 24.72
CA ARG A 206 -14.98 11.25 24.09
C ARG A 206 -14.47 10.64 22.79
N ILE A 207 -14.28 11.47 21.80
CA ILE A 207 -13.74 11.07 20.49
C ILE A 207 -12.38 11.73 20.30
N LEU A 208 -11.36 10.92 20.06
CA LEU A 208 -10.03 11.38 19.67
C LEU A 208 -10.03 11.58 18.15
N LEU A 209 -9.85 12.82 17.71
CA LEU A 209 -9.78 13.19 16.31
C LEU A 209 -8.33 13.40 15.87
N GLU A 210 -8.00 12.85 14.72
CA GLU A 210 -6.79 13.12 13.99
C GLU A 210 -7.10 14.03 12.79
N LYS A 211 -6.34 15.12 12.64
CA LYS A 211 -6.31 15.91 11.42
C LYS A 211 -4.98 15.66 10.70
N THR A 212 -5.03 14.95 9.61
CA THR A 212 -3.87 14.72 8.76
C THR A 212 -3.51 16.03 8.03
N ILE A 213 -2.27 16.50 8.22
CA ILE A 213 -1.74 17.73 7.60
C ILE A 213 -0.91 17.40 6.38
N THR A 214 0.02 16.44 6.52
CA THR A 214 0.80 15.87 5.42
C THR A 214 0.86 14.36 5.60
N ASN A 215 1.55 13.65 4.72
CA ASN A 215 1.84 12.22 4.89
C ASN A 215 2.66 11.91 6.16
N LEU A 216 3.42 12.90 6.68
CA LEU A 216 4.30 12.77 7.85
C LEU A 216 3.98 13.81 8.94
N ALA A 217 2.77 14.37 8.98
CA ALA A 217 2.37 15.32 10.01
C ALA A 217 0.88 15.21 10.32
N ALA A 218 0.53 15.15 11.59
CA ALA A 218 -0.84 15.10 12.08
C ALA A 218 -1.02 15.95 13.34
N GLU A 219 -2.23 16.46 13.50
CA GLU A 219 -2.68 17.17 14.70
C GLU A 219 -3.75 16.34 15.41
N PHE A 220 -3.72 16.34 16.74
CA PHE A 220 -4.68 15.60 17.54
C PHE A 220 -5.55 16.52 18.38
N TYR A 221 -6.84 16.16 18.44
CA TYR A 221 -7.88 16.90 19.14
C TYR A 221 -8.81 15.94 19.88
N GLU A 222 -9.42 16.43 20.95
CA GLU A 222 -10.50 15.73 21.63
C GLU A 222 -11.83 16.43 21.33
N LEU A 223 -12.83 15.66 20.91
CA LEU A 223 -14.21 16.11 20.77
C LEU A 223 -15.04 15.48 21.89
N ALA A 224 -15.53 16.33 22.80
CA ALA A 224 -16.39 15.93 23.92
C ALA A 224 -17.48 16.98 24.11
N ASP A 225 -18.72 16.56 24.35
CA ASP A 225 -19.89 17.44 24.59
C ASP A 225 -20.09 18.55 23.54
N GLY A 226 -19.64 18.28 22.28
CA GLY A 226 -19.70 19.23 21.17
C GLY A 226 -18.54 20.24 21.13
N GLU A 227 -17.65 20.22 22.09
CA GLU A 227 -16.45 21.07 22.11
C GLU A 227 -15.23 20.36 21.53
N LEU A 228 -14.46 21.09 20.71
CA LEU A 228 -13.21 20.62 20.12
C LEU A 228 -12.02 21.22 20.87
N LYS A 229 -11.23 20.37 21.52
CA LYS A 229 -10.05 20.77 22.30
C LYS A 229 -8.76 20.29 21.61
N PRO A 230 -7.82 21.17 21.27
CA PRO A 230 -6.51 20.75 20.76
C PRO A 230 -5.69 20.06 21.86
N LEU A 231 -4.96 19.01 21.48
CA LEU A 231 -4.12 18.23 22.40
C LEU A 231 -2.64 18.42 22.09
N PHE A 232 -2.20 18.03 20.90
CA PHE A 232 -0.80 18.16 20.44
C PHE A 232 -0.72 18.08 18.91
N GLY A 233 0.48 18.43 18.38
CA GLY A 233 0.78 18.39 16.95
C GLY A 233 0.50 19.70 16.20
N GLN A 234 -0.20 20.66 16.83
CA GLN A 234 -0.53 21.93 16.19
C GLN A 234 0.73 22.75 15.89
N ASN A 235 0.86 23.17 14.62
CA ASN A 235 2.02 23.90 14.10
C ASN A 235 3.34 23.11 14.13
N GLU A 236 3.27 21.78 14.24
CA GLU A 236 4.42 20.88 14.18
C GLU A 236 4.47 20.16 12.82
N LYS A 237 5.66 19.68 12.44
CA LYS A 237 5.86 18.81 11.28
C LYS A 237 6.30 17.43 11.77
N GLU A 238 5.45 16.83 12.61
CA GLU A 238 5.75 15.57 13.26
C GLU A 238 4.65 14.55 13.01
N GLU A 239 5.07 13.32 12.82
CA GLU A 239 4.19 12.16 12.67
C GLU A 239 3.69 11.71 14.05
N TYR A 240 2.39 11.51 14.14
CA TYR A 240 1.73 11.00 15.33
C TYR A 240 0.69 9.95 14.98
N SER A 241 0.58 8.94 15.84
CA SER A 241 -0.61 8.09 15.99
C SER A 241 -0.93 7.99 17.47
N ALA A 242 -2.20 8.02 17.86
CA ALA A 242 -2.59 8.03 19.26
C ALA A 242 -3.87 7.25 19.53
N ALA A 243 -3.99 6.74 20.76
CA ALA A 243 -5.19 6.13 21.31
C ALA A 243 -5.31 6.46 22.79
N TYR A 244 -6.54 6.44 23.34
CA TYR A 244 -6.76 6.59 24.78
C TYR A 244 -6.07 5.48 25.56
N GLY A 245 -5.32 5.85 26.61
CA GLY A 245 -4.68 4.93 27.54
C GLY A 245 -5.64 4.32 28.57
N ALA A 246 -5.10 3.61 29.56
CA ALA A 246 -5.87 3.01 30.65
C ALA A 246 -6.21 4.00 31.78
N GLY A 247 -5.46 5.09 31.89
CA GLY A 247 -5.68 6.12 32.90
C GLY A 247 -6.58 7.26 32.39
N PRO A 248 -7.17 8.03 33.32
CA PRO A 248 -7.93 9.22 32.96
C PRO A 248 -7.00 10.26 32.30
N ASP A 249 -7.48 10.87 31.22
CA ASP A 249 -6.79 11.92 30.44
C ASP A 249 -5.37 11.51 29.96
N GLU A 250 -5.22 10.22 29.69
CA GLU A 250 -4.00 9.60 29.22
C GLU A 250 -4.16 9.12 27.79
N LEU A 251 -3.12 9.36 26.97
CA LEU A 251 -3.01 8.79 25.63
C LEU A 251 -1.72 7.98 25.53
N ILE A 252 -1.77 6.92 24.73
CA ILE A 252 -0.58 6.26 24.20
C ILE A 252 -0.34 6.83 22.82
N VAL A 253 0.87 7.35 22.60
CA VAL A 253 1.23 8.07 21.40
C VAL A 253 2.47 7.45 20.77
N GLN A 254 2.41 7.15 19.50
CA GLN A 254 3.54 6.76 18.66
C GLN A 254 4.03 7.99 17.90
N THR A 255 5.33 8.28 18.00
CA THR A 255 5.95 9.41 17.29
C THR A 255 7.47 9.25 17.21
N SER A 256 8.07 9.90 16.20
CA SER A 256 9.52 10.11 16.06
C SER A 256 9.98 11.51 16.52
N LYS A 257 9.13 12.29 17.17
CA LYS A 257 9.43 13.68 17.63
C LYS A 257 10.72 13.80 18.45
N PHE A 258 11.00 12.82 19.30
CA PHE A 258 12.11 12.87 20.26
C PHE A 258 13.35 12.08 19.82
N GLY A 259 13.40 11.63 18.55
CA GLY A 259 14.52 10.88 18.01
C GLY A 259 14.39 10.55 16.53
N ASN A 260 15.26 9.70 16.03
CA ASN A 260 15.21 9.26 14.64
C ASN A 260 14.15 8.17 14.40
N PHE A 261 13.86 7.35 15.40
CA PHE A 261 12.94 6.21 15.30
C PHE A 261 11.65 6.45 16.06
N ARG A 262 10.52 5.99 15.51
CA ARG A 262 9.23 6.02 16.19
C ARG A 262 9.27 5.16 17.46
N ARG A 263 8.74 5.71 18.56
CA ARG A 263 8.60 5.04 19.86
C ARG A 263 7.20 5.26 20.41
N LEU A 264 6.82 4.48 21.42
CA LEU A 264 5.61 4.71 22.19
C LEU A 264 5.91 5.62 23.39
N TYR A 265 5.01 6.55 23.60
CA TYR A 265 4.99 7.48 24.72
C TYR A 265 3.63 7.48 25.39
N GLN A 266 3.61 7.58 26.70
CA GLN A 266 2.45 8.01 27.46
C GLN A 266 2.39 9.55 27.38
N TRP A 267 1.26 10.09 26.90
CA TRP A 267 1.01 11.52 26.95
C TRP A 267 -0.03 11.82 28.02
N LYS A 268 0.25 12.77 28.90
CA LYS A 268 -0.66 13.23 29.94
C LYS A 268 -0.37 14.69 30.26
N ALA A 269 -1.41 15.54 30.27
CA ALA A 269 -1.31 16.95 30.61
C ALA A 269 -0.18 17.69 29.86
N GLY A 270 -0.02 17.43 28.55
CA GLY A 270 0.99 18.07 27.69
C GLY A 270 2.39 17.43 27.78
N GLN A 271 2.62 16.43 28.61
CA GLN A 271 3.93 15.80 28.79
C GLN A 271 3.99 14.42 28.14
N PHE A 272 5.11 14.12 27.47
CA PHE A 272 5.41 12.82 26.87
C PHE A 272 6.43 12.07 27.74
N LYS A 273 6.08 10.85 28.13
CA LYS A 273 6.97 9.94 28.85
C LYS A 273 7.18 8.66 28.02
N PRO A 274 8.42 8.24 27.73
CA PRO A 274 8.65 7.05 26.92
C PRO A 274 8.11 5.77 27.60
N VAL A 275 7.47 4.90 26.82
CA VAL A 275 6.85 3.64 27.26
C VAL A 275 7.58 2.44 26.65
N SER A 276 7.87 2.48 25.36
CA SER A 276 8.69 1.45 24.73
C SER A 276 10.19 1.70 24.97
N PRO A 277 11.05 0.65 24.96
CA PRO A 277 12.49 0.83 25.06
C PRO A 277 13.03 1.65 23.88
N GLU A 278 14.23 2.21 24.04
CA GLU A 278 14.96 2.82 22.94
C GLU A 278 15.65 1.74 22.12
N ILE A 279 15.30 1.67 20.85
CA ILE A 279 15.84 0.73 19.88
C ILE A 279 16.11 1.47 18.57
N ASN A 280 17.10 1.03 17.80
CA ASN A 280 17.46 1.64 16.52
C ASN A 280 16.57 1.18 15.36
N TRP A 281 15.28 1.00 15.63
CA TRP A 281 14.23 0.61 14.67
C TRP A 281 12.90 1.23 15.04
N ASP A 282 12.07 1.43 14.03
CA ASP A 282 10.74 2.00 14.22
C ASP A 282 9.78 1.04 14.93
N VAL A 283 9.07 1.53 15.94
CA VAL A 283 7.77 0.97 16.28
C VAL A 283 6.87 1.22 15.07
N SER A 284 6.45 0.17 14.39
CA SER A 284 5.71 0.27 13.13
C SER A 284 4.20 0.38 13.31
N SER A 285 3.68 -0.13 14.42
CA SER A 285 2.26 -0.03 14.78
C SER A 285 2.06 -0.32 16.27
N PHE A 286 0.94 0.12 16.81
CA PHE A 286 0.46 -0.28 18.13
C PHE A 286 -1.06 -0.36 18.13
N GLU A 287 -1.61 -1.11 19.07
CA GLU A 287 -3.04 -1.29 19.28
C GLU A 287 -3.33 -1.50 20.76
N LEU A 288 -4.43 -0.93 21.26
CA LEU A 288 -4.97 -1.21 22.59
C LEU A 288 -6.27 -1.99 22.45
N ASP A 289 -6.51 -2.97 23.31
CA ASP A 289 -7.83 -3.57 23.42
C ASP A 289 -8.87 -2.57 23.96
N LYS A 290 -10.16 -2.78 23.66
CA LYS A 290 -11.22 -1.86 24.12
C LYS A 290 -11.33 -1.78 25.66
N SER A 291 -10.96 -2.85 26.37
CA SER A 291 -10.95 -2.89 27.83
C SER A 291 -9.75 -2.21 28.46
N ARG A 292 -8.80 -1.70 27.64
CA ARG A 292 -7.56 -1.03 28.07
C ARG A 292 -6.75 -1.86 29.05
N GLN A 293 -6.61 -3.16 28.78
CA GLN A 293 -5.78 -4.08 29.58
C GLN A 293 -4.41 -4.30 28.93
N HIS A 294 -4.33 -4.33 27.60
CA HIS A 294 -3.11 -4.64 26.88
C HIS A 294 -2.79 -3.59 25.82
N ILE A 295 -1.51 -3.25 25.72
CA ILE A 295 -0.93 -2.53 24.58
C ILE A 295 -0.10 -3.55 23.83
N SER A 296 -0.44 -3.84 22.58
CA SER A 296 0.43 -4.56 21.67
C SER A 296 1.11 -3.59 20.72
N TYR A 297 2.39 -3.82 20.40
CA TYR A 297 3.10 -3.02 19.40
C TYR A 297 4.09 -3.87 18.62
N SER A 298 4.38 -3.43 17.41
CA SER A 298 5.31 -4.09 16.51
C SER A 298 6.53 -3.22 16.26
N VAL A 299 7.68 -3.86 16.15
CA VAL A 299 8.95 -3.25 15.76
C VAL A 299 9.36 -3.80 14.41
N ASN A 300 9.78 -2.93 13.51
CA ASN A 300 10.26 -3.26 12.18
C ASN A 300 11.79 -3.29 12.15
N GLU A 301 12.38 -4.46 12.34
CA GLU A 301 13.83 -4.67 12.35
C GLU A 301 14.34 -4.94 10.93
N ALA A 302 14.66 -3.91 10.17
CA ALA A 302 15.14 -4.01 8.79
C ALA A 302 14.24 -4.88 7.88
N GLY A 303 12.92 -4.79 8.03
CA GLY A 303 11.97 -5.58 7.25
C GLY A 303 11.54 -6.91 7.89
N TYR A 304 11.95 -7.18 9.12
CA TYR A 304 11.46 -8.27 9.95
C TYR A 304 10.56 -7.72 11.07
N ILE A 305 9.35 -8.23 11.22
CA ILE A 305 8.39 -7.71 12.21
C ILE A 305 8.43 -8.55 13.48
N ARG A 306 8.64 -7.87 14.60
CA ARG A 306 8.60 -8.44 15.97
C ARG A 306 7.51 -7.75 16.76
N SER A 307 6.68 -8.53 17.47
CA SER A 307 5.64 -7.97 18.33
C SER A 307 6.00 -8.08 19.80
N PHE A 308 5.56 -7.09 20.54
CA PHE A 308 5.71 -6.92 21.96
C PHE A 308 4.35 -6.57 22.58
N ALA A 309 4.24 -6.78 23.90
CA ALA A 309 3.04 -6.39 24.63
C ALA A 309 3.40 -5.79 26.00
N LEU A 310 2.55 -4.86 26.43
CA LEU A 310 2.63 -4.25 27.75
C LEU A 310 1.26 -4.38 28.45
N ASP A 311 1.27 -4.50 29.75
CA ASP A 311 0.10 -4.21 30.57
C ASP A 311 -0.23 -2.72 30.47
N ALA A 312 -1.46 -2.38 30.08
CA ALA A 312 -1.82 -1.01 29.73
C ALA A 312 -1.86 -0.06 30.95
N ARG A 313 -2.00 -0.58 32.17
CA ARG A 313 -2.04 0.23 33.40
C ARG A 313 -0.66 0.44 34.00
N SER A 314 0.10 -0.64 34.14
CA SER A 314 1.44 -0.57 34.72
C SER A 314 2.53 -0.22 33.74
N LEU A 315 2.25 -0.33 32.42
CA LEU A 315 3.18 -0.15 31.29
C LEU A 315 4.37 -1.12 31.35
N GLN A 316 4.23 -2.25 32.09
CA GLN A 316 5.26 -3.26 32.19
C GLN A 316 5.16 -4.29 31.06
N PRO A 317 6.29 -4.81 30.57
CA PRO A 317 6.31 -5.82 29.52
C PRO A 317 5.59 -7.10 29.90
N ILE A 318 4.80 -7.64 28.99
CA ILE A 318 4.17 -8.97 29.08
C ILE A 318 4.95 -9.94 28.19
N LYS A 319 5.27 -11.11 28.73
CA LYS A 319 5.96 -12.15 27.97
C LYS A 319 5.02 -12.81 26.96
N LEU A 320 5.42 -12.78 25.68
CA LEU A 320 4.70 -13.42 24.58
C LEU A 320 5.25 -14.81 24.26
N PRO A 321 4.44 -15.68 23.62
CA PRO A 321 4.93 -16.94 23.07
C PRO A 321 6.01 -16.71 22.02
N GLN A 322 6.99 -17.62 21.95
CA GLN A 322 8.11 -17.53 21.02
C GLN A 322 7.84 -18.36 19.75
N PHE A 323 8.07 -17.75 18.59
CA PHE A 323 7.95 -18.39 17.27
C PHE A 323 9.32 -18.44 16.59
N LYS A 324 10.06 -19.54 16.82
CA LYS A 324 11.41 -19.70 16.26
C LYS A 324 11.38 -19.78 14.73
N GLY A 325 12.28 -19.06 14.07
CA GLY A 325 12.41 -19.08 12.60
C GLY A 325 11.32 -18.32 11.84
N SER A 326 10.49 -17.55 12.54
CA SER A 326 9.52 -16.65 11.88
C SER A 326 10.21 -15.40 11.35
N ASP A 327 9.78 -14.95 10.16
CA ASP A 327 10.16 -13.65 9.61
C ASP A 327 9.27 -12.55 10.22
N HIS A 328 7.98 -12.84 10.37
CA HIS A 328 7.02 -11.91 10.94
C HIS A 328 6.19 -12.56 12.05
N VAL A 329 6.09 -11.86 13.16
CA VAL A 329 5.12 -12.11 14.24
C VAL A 329 4.37 -10.81 14.48
N LEU A 330 3.06 -10.81 14.26
CA LEU A 330 2.20 -9.64 14.43
C LEU A 330 1.04 -10.00 15.36
N ILE A 331 0.86 -9.20 16.41
CA ILE A 331 -0.36 -9.21 17.21
C ILE A 331 -1.33 -8.23 16.56
N SER A 332 -2.53 -8.69 16.27
CA SER A 332 -3.58 -7.88 15.66
C SER A 332 -4.94 -8.36 16.16
N GLY A 333 -5.89 -7.44 16.27
CA GLY A 333 -7.26 -7.80 16.62
C GLY A 333 -7.39 -8.37 18.02
N HIS A 334 -7.79 -7.52 18.95
CA HIS A 334 -8.15 -7.91 20.30
C HIS A 334 -9.64 -8.19 20.40
N SER A 335 -10.05 -9.17 21.22
CA SER A 335 -11.44 -9.25 21.62
C SER A 335 -11.84 -8.03 22.46
N PRO A 336 -13.08 -7.53 22.37
CA PRO A 336 -13.50 -6.30 23.07
C PRO A 336 -13.31 -6.37 24.59
N ASP A 337 -13.39 -7.56 25.18
CA ASP A 337 -13.16 -7.81 26.61
C ASP A 337 -11.66 -7.95 27.00
N GLY A 338 -10.75 -7.82 26.03
CA GLY A 338 -9.30 -7.97 26.25
C GLY A 338 -8.82 -9.40 26.56
N ARG A 339 -9.70 -10.40 26.55
CA ARG A 339 -9.33 -11.79 26.91
C ARG A 339 -8.50 -12.47 25.85
N TYR A 340 -8.74 -12.16 24.58
CA TYR A 340 -8.08 -12.80 23.43
C TYR A 340 -7.43 -11.78 22.49
N SER A 341 -6.36 -12.22 21.83
CA SER A 341 -5.78 -11.54 20.68
C SER A 341 -5.45 -12.53 19.58
N LEU A 342 -5.34 -12.04 18.37
CA LEU A 342 -4.83 -12.80 17.24
C LEU A 342 -3.32 -12.59 17.12
N ILE A 343 -2.58 -13.69 17.00
CA ILE A 343 -1.16 -13.66 16.65
C ILE A 343 -1.00 -14.27 15.27
N SER A 344 -0.47 -13.49 14.35
CA SER A 344 -0.15 -13.92 12.99
C SER A 344 1.33 -14.22 12.88
N VAL A 345 1.67 -15.35 12.28
CA VAL A 345 3.05 -15.82 12.11
C VAL A 345 3.30 -16.15 10.65
N GLU A 346 4.41 -15.68 10.10
CA GLU A 346 4.82 -15.92 8.72
C GLU A 346 6.31 -16.27 8.65
N THR A 347 6.67 -17.16 7.73
CA THR A 347 8.05 -17.51 7.42
C THR A 347 8.30 -17.42 5.91
N ALA A 348 9.53 -17.51 5.45
CA ALA A 348 9.86 -17.52 4.01
C ALA A 348 9.19 -18.67 3.24
N THR A 349 8.85 -19.78 3.90
CA THR A 349 8.30 -20.99 3.27
C THR A 349 6.87 -21.32 3.72
N SER A 350 6.30 -20.53 4.63
CA SER A 350 4.93 -20.69 5.11
C SER A 350 4.19 -19.36 5.05
N PRO A 351 3.06 -19.30 4.32
CA PRO A 351 2.19 -18.16 4.37
C PRO A 351 1.67 -17.93 5.78
N ARG A 352 1.09 -16.76 6.01
CA ARG A 352 0.58 -16.36 7.32
C ARG A 352 -0.39 -17.38 7.90
N LEU A 353 -0.16 -17.74 9.16
CA LEU A 353 -1.04 -18.53 10.00
C LEU A 353 -1.51 -17.65 11.16
N SER A 354 -2.79 -17.72 11.52
CA SER A 354 -3.36 -16.94 12.63
C SER A 354 -3.73 -17.85 13.78
N TYR A 355 -3.34 -17.41 14.97
CA TYR A 355 -3.57 -18.08 16.25
C TYR A 355 -4.37 -17.16 17.16
N ARG A 356 -5.36 -17.71 17.88
CA ARG A 356 -5.97 -17.02 19.01
C ARG A 356 -5.11 -17.27 20.26
N TYR A 357 -4.71 -16.20 20.89
CA TYR A 357 -3.96 -16.20 22.13
C TYR A 357 -4.87 -15.76 23.29
N GLU A 358 -4.88 -16.52 24.39
CA GLU A 358 -5.63 -16.21 25.61
C GLU A 358 -4.67 -15.66 26.65
N TRP A 359 -4.84 -14.39 27.01
CA TRP A 359 -3.89 -13.67 27.88
C TRP A 359 -3.76 -14.28 29.28
N SER A 360 -4.87 -14.70 29.89
CA SER A 360 -4.89 -15.22 31.26
C SER A 360 -4.21 -16.58 31.43
N THR A 361 -4.24 -17.43 30.41
CA THR A 361 -3.72 -18.79 30.45
C THR A 361 -2.46 -18.98 29.64
N GLY A 362 -2.12 -18.04 28.75
CA GLY A 362 -1.07 -18.19 27.75
C GLY A 362 -1.37 -19.22 26.66
N LYS A 363 -2.61 -19.70 26.57
CA LYS A 363 -3.02 -20.73 25.60
C LYS A 363 -3.05 -20.17 24.19
N LEU A 364 -2.35 -20.86 23.29
CA LEU A 364 -2.28 -20.54 21.87
C LEU A 364 -3.02 -21.62 21.07
N VAL A 365 -3.99 -21.20 20.24
CA VAL A 365 -4.79 -22.11 19.42
C VAL A 365 -4.78 -21.63 17.97
N GLN A 366 -4.31 -22.47 17.05
CA GLN A 366 -4.32 -22.15 15.63
C GLN A 366 -5.76 -22.13 15.11
N TRP A 367 -6.13 -21.03 14.43
CA TRP A 367 -7.45 -20.83 13.86
C TRP A 367 -7.48 -20.99 12.35
N GLN A 368 -6.52 -20.38 11.67
CA GLN A 368 -6.43 -20.41 10.23
C GLN A 368 -5.34 -21.38 9.77
N GLN A 369 -5.60 -22.07 8.70
CA GLN A 369 -4.63 -22.88 7.98
C GLN A 369 -4.51 -22.37 6.56
N ALA A 370 -3.28 -22.09 6.13
CA ALA A 370 -3.05 -21.68 4.76
C ALA A 370 -3.22 -22.85 3.80
N MET A 371 -3.82 -22.59 2.66
CA MET A 371 -3.98 -23.59 1.60
C MET A 371 -2.83 -23.46 0.60
N SER A 372 -2.18 -24.58 0.28
CA SER A 372 -1.22 -24.71 -0.82
C SER A 372 -1.38 -26.06 -1.51
N PRO A 373 -2.56 -26.37 -2.08
CA PRO A 373 -2.91 -27.73 -2.47
C PRO A 373 -2.03 -28.32 -3.58
N GLU A 374 -1.45 -27.48 -4.45
CA GLU A 374 -0.69 -27.94 -5.62
C GLU A 374 0.79 -27.55 -5.59
N VAL A 375 1.22 -26.77 -4.59
CA VAL A 375 2.57 -26.21 -4.54
C VAL A 375 3.28 -26.59 -3.25
N ASN A 376 4.47 -27.19 -3.38
CA ASN A 376 5.33 -27.41 -2.23
C ASN A 376 6.13 -26.16 -1.90
N THR A 377 5.69 -25.39 -0.90
CA THR A 377 6.29 -24.14 -0.49
C THR A 377 7.62 -24.29 0.25
N GLN A 378 7.98 -25.52 0.69
CA GLN A 378 9.25 -25.77 1.39
C GLN A 378 10.48 -25.51 0.51
N HIS A 379 10.30 -25.50 -0.80
CA HIS A 379 11.35 -25.21 -1.78
C HIS A 379 11.45 -23.73 -2.18
N PHE A 380 10.63 -22.86 -1.58
CA PHE A 380 10.70 -21.42 -1.89
C PHE A 380 12.05 -20.83 -1.50
N ALA A 381 12.60 -20.02 -2.40
CA ALA A 381 13.82 -19.29 -2.14
C ALA A 381 13.63 -18.28 -0.99
N LYS A 382 14.46 -18.44 0.04
CA LYS A 382 14.48 -17.48 1.16
C LYS A 382 15.12 -16.18 0.70
N ALA A 383 14.57 -15.07 1.15
CA ALA A 383 15.18 -13.76 0.96
C ALA A 383 16.42 -13.61 1.83
N SER A 384 17.54 -13.21 1.26
CA SER A 384 18.71 -12.73 1.99
C SER A 384 18.67 -11.21 2.07
N LEU A 385 18.93 -10.64 3.25
CA LEU A 385 19.14 -9.20 3.42
C LEU A 385 20.57 -8.86 3.04
N GLU A 386 20.73 -8.06 2.01
CA GLU A 386 21.99 -7.61 1.44
C GLU A 386 22.01 -6.08 1.34
N SER A 387 23.07 -5.50 0.80
CA SER A 387 23.12 -4.06 0.51
C SER A 387 24.04 -3.78 -0.67
N TYR A 388 23.82 -2.67 -1.36
CA TYR A 388 24.74 -2.11 -2.33
C TYR A 388 25.13 -0.67 -1.94
N PRO A 389 26.31 -0.19 -2.32
CA PRO A 389 26.69 1.21 -2.11
C PRO A 389 26.05 2.09 -3.17
N ALA A 390 25.38 3.16 -2.75
CA ALA A 390 25.08 4.30 -3.60
C ALA A 390 26.39 5.02 -3.98
N ARG A 391 26.35 5.91 -4.97
CA ARG A 391 27.52 6.65 -5.47
C ARG A 391 28.19 7.55 -4.42
N ASP A 392 27.45 7.93 -3.37
CA ASP A 392 27.94 8.69 -2.22
C ASP A 392 28.44 7.79 -1.06
N GLY A 393 28.46 6.47 -1.26
CA GLY A 393 28.87 5.48 -0.26
C GLY A 393 27.79 5.03 0.70
N THR A 394 26.58 5.59 0.65
CA THR A 394 25.44 5.15 1.48
C THR A 394 25.09 3.70 1.16
N LYS A 395 24.96 2.87 2.19
CA LYS A 395 24.55 1.46 2.03
C LYS A 395 23.03 1.36 1.87
N ILE A 396 22.58 0.95 0.70
CA ILE A 396 21.17 0.75 0.37
C ILE A 396 20.81 -0.71 0.66
N PRO A 397 19.90 -1.00 1.62
CA PRO A 397 19.49 -2.37 1.90
C PRO A 397 18.60 -2.93 0.80
N MET A 398 18.70 -4.24 0.55
CA MET A 398 17.86 -4.95 -0.41
C MET A 398 17.62 -6.39 0.02
N PHE A 399 16.44 -6.92 -0.27
CA PHE A 399 16.18 -8.35 -0.19
C PHE A 399 16.46 -9.02 -1.53
N VAL A 400 17.13 -10.19 -1.50
CA VAL A 400 17.49 -10.92 -2.72
C VAL A 400 17.07 -12.37 -2.61
N ARG A 401 16.37 -12.88 -3.63
CA ARG A 401 16.04 -14.30 -3.79
C ARG A 401 16.73 -14.83 -5.04
N ARG A 402 17.38 -15.99 -4.95
CA ARG A 402 18.18 -16.57 -6.04
C ARG A 402 17.72 -17.97 -6.39
N PRO A 403 17.58 -18.29 -7.69
CA PRO A 403 17.53 -19.67 -8.16
C PRO A 403 18.82 -20.42 -7.78
N ALA A 404 18.70 -21.71 -7.44
CA ALA A 404 19.86 -22.51 -7.01
C ALA A 404 20.99 -22.56 -8.06
N GLN A 405 20.64 -22.65 -9.35
CA GLN A 405 21.62 -22.67 -10.46
C GLN A 405 22.47 -21.40 -10.56
N CYS A 406 21.97 -20.27 -10.05
CA CYS A 406 22.71 -19.00 -10.06
C CYS A 406 23.92 -19.00 -9.10
N ALA A 407 24.12 -20.05 -8.32
CA ALA A 407 25.33 -20.23 -7.54
C ALA A 407 26.58 -20.40 -8.45
N THR A 408 26.42 -21.07 -9.59
CA THR A 408 27.50 -21.43 -10.50
C THR A 408 27.49 -20.70 -11.84
N MET A 409 26.35 -20.19 -12.29
CA MET A 409 26.20 -19.52 -13.58
C MET A 409 25.72 -18.08 -13.42
N VAL A 410 25.88 -17.25 -14.46
CA VAL A 410 25.24 -15.93 -14.55
C VAL A 410 23.77 -16.12 -14.81
N CYS A 411 22.93 -15.50 -14.00
CA CYS A 411 21.48 -15.46 -14.22
C CYS A 411 21.05 -14.03 -14.53
N PRO A 412 20.00 -13.85 -15.34
CA PRO A 412 19.38 -12.55 -15.49
C PRO A 412 18.73 -12.11 -14.18
N VAL A 413 18.67 -10.80 -13.97
CA VAL A 413 18.17 -10.17 -12.74
C VAL A 413 16.88 -9.42 -13.02
N VAL A 414 15.95 -9.50 -12.12
CA VAL A 414 14.79 -8.60 -12.04
C VAL A 414 14.89 -7.80 -10.76
N VAL A 415 14.98 -6.47 -10.90
CA VAL A 415 14.97 -5.54 -9.77
C VAL A 415 13.57 -4.98 -9.62
N HIS A 416 12.97 -5.20 -8.46
CA HIS A 416 11.64 -4.71 -8.12
C HIS A 416 11.73 -3.56 -7.12
N PHE A 417 11.30 -2.37 -7.51
CA PHE A 417 11.16 -1.23 -6.63
C PHE A 417 9.72 -1.16 -6.08
N HIS A 418 9.60 -1.03 -4.77
CA HIS A 418 8.31 -0.91 -4.09
C HIS A 418 7.64 0.44 -4.37
N GLY A 419 6.34 0.52 -4.11
CA GLY A 419 5.57 1.75 -4.16
C GLY A 419 5.67 2.57 -2.86
N GLY A 420 5.09 3.76 -2.87
CA GLY A 420 5.06 4.67 -1.73
C GLY A 420 5.22 6.12 -2.19
N PRO A 421 6.42 6.76 -2.01
CA PRO A 421 7.76 6.20 -1.74
C PRO A 421 7.95 5.61 -0.34
N GLU A 422 7.18 6.03 0.63
CA GLU A 422 7.24 5.65 2.05
C GLU A 422 6.90 4.15 2.30
N GLY A 423 6.92 3.31 1.25
CA GLY A 423 6.80 1.87 1.38
C GLY A 423 8.09 1.19 1.82
N GLN A 424 8.03 -0.13 1.93
CA GLN A 424 9.19 -0.96 2.23
C GLN A 424 8.97 -2.39 1.72
N THR A 425 9.98 -2.98 1.09
CA THR A 425 10.02 -4.44 0.92
C THR A 425 10.46 -5.07 2.24
N LYS A 426 9.73 -6.11 2.65
CA LYS A 426 9.99 -6.88 3.87
C LYS A 426 10.36 -8.32 3.52
N ALA A 427 10.98 -9.02 4.46
CA ALA A 427 11.19 -10.46 4.37
C ALA A 427 9.84 -11.22 4.27
N GLY A 428 9.85 -12.54 4.35
CA GLY A 428 8.65 -13.36 4.47
C GLY A 428 8.24 -14.07 3.19
N PHE A 429 7.01 -14.55 3.19
CA PHE A 429 6.46 -15.41 2.16
C PHE A 429 5.99 -14.63 0.93
N SER A 430 6.54 -14.96 -0.22
CA SER A 430 6.16 -14.29 -1.47
C SER A 430 6.04 -15.29 -2.65
N PRO A 431 4.84 -15.78 -2.96
CA PRO A 431 4.65 -16.64 -4.13
C PRO A 431 4.90 -15.90 -5.44
N VAL A 432 4.72 -14.58 -5.46
CA VAL A 432 5.01 -13.77 -6.65
C VAL A 432 6.52 -13.69 -6.89
N ALA A 433 7.32 -13.40 -5.86
CA ALA A 433 8.79 -13.42 -5.99
C ALA A 433 9.29 -14.81 -6.40
N GLN A 434 8.67 -15.89 -5.90
CA GLN A 434 9.01 -17.26 -6.29
C GLN A 434 8.72 -17.53 -7.77
N LEU A 435 7.69 -16.93 -8.37
CA LEU A 435 7.43 -17.05 -9.82
C LEU A 435 8.60 -16.52 -10.66
N TYR A 436 9.23 -15.42 -10.25
CA TYR A 436 10.43 -14.90 -10.93
C TYR A 436 11.63 -15.81 -10.72
N VAL A 437 11.81 -16.36 -9.51
CA VAL A 437 12.85 -17.34 -9.22
C VAL A 437 12.67 -18.61 -10.06
N ASP A 438 11.45 -19.15 -10.15
CA ASP A 438 11.12 -20.30 -10.98
C ASP A 438 11.32 -20.02 -12.48
N ALA A 439 11.10 -18.79 -12.90
CA ALA A 439 11.42 -18.32 -14.23
C ALA A 439 12.93 -18.12 -14.46
N GLY A 440 13.80 -18.42 -13.50
CA GLY A 440 15.26 -18.37 -13.61
C GLY A 440 15.90 -17.01 -13.36
N PHE A 441 15.15 -16.04 -12.82
CA PHE A 441 15.66 -14.72 -12.48
C PHE A 441 16.15 -14.65 -11.03
N ILE A 442 17.28 -13.99 -10.80
CA ILE A 442 17.55 -13.42 -9.48
C ILE A 442 16.55 -12.30 -9.26
N PHE A 443 15.82 -12.32 -8.12
CA PHE A 443 14.83 -11.31 -7.79
C PHE A 443 15.35 -10.45 -6.65
N ALA A 444 15.62 -9.16 -6.95
CA ALA A 444 16.21 -8.20 -6.02
C ALA A 444 15.20 -7.07 -5.71
N GLU A 445 15.07 -6.73 -4.44
CA GLU A 445 14.06 -5.81 -3.93
C GLU A 445 14.72 -4.75 -3.03
N PRO A 446 15.28 -3.66 -3.60
CA PRO A 446 15.91 -2.59 -2.83
C PRO A 446 14.90 -1.79 -2.00
N ASN A 447 15.35 -1.34 -0.81
CA ASN A 447 14.71 -0.31 0.01
C ASN A 447 15.53 0.98 -0.13
N VAL A 448 15.29 1.72 -1.20
CA VAL A 448 16.01 2.98 -1.51
C VAL A 448 15.73 4.06 -0.46
N ARG A 449 16.52 5.13 -0.48
CA ARG A 449 16.29 6.30 0.37
C ARG A 449 14.87 6.85 0.16
N GLY A 450 14.18 7.19 1.25
CA GLY A 450 12.75 7.49 1.27
C GLY A 450 11.87 6.31 1.71
N SER A 451 12.41 5.08 1.82
CA SER A 451 11.67 3.92 2.32
C SER A 451 11.40 4.01 3.82
N ASP A 452 10.24 3.51 4.26
CA ASP A 452 9.89 3.40 5.69
C ASP A 452 10.73 2.33 6.42
N GLY A 453 10.75 2.41 7.75
CA GLY A 453 11.34 1.41 8.64
C GLY A 453 12.85 1.58 8.92
N TYR A 454 13.46 2.64 8.42
CA TYR A 454 14.87 2.99 8.66
C TYR A 454 15.05 4.31 9.40
N GLY A 455 13.98 4.81 10.02
CA GLY A 455 13.94 6.05 10.79
C GLY A 455 13.66 7.31 9.96
N LYS A 456 13.31 8.40 10.69
CA LYS A 456 12.85 9.67 10.11
C LYS A 456 13.86 10.30 9.15
N ALA A 457 15.16 10.23 9.47
CA ALA A 457 16.20 10.81 8.62
C ALA A 457 16.29 10.11 7.25
N TRP A 458 16.19 8.78 7.22
CA TRP A 458 16.16 8.00 5.97
C TRP A 458 14.90 8.28 5.16
N LEU A 459 13.76 8.31 5.83
CA LEU A 459 12.45 8.55 5.23
C LEU A 459 12.39 9.91 4.52
N ALA A 460 12.98 10.95 5.12
CA ALA A 460 12.95 12.32 4.58
C ALA A 460 14.04 12.62 3.52
N MET A 461 14.83 11.64 3.09
CA MET A 461 15.92 11.86 2.13
C MET A 461 15.44 12.16 0.72
N ASP A 462 14.22 11.73 0.37
CA ASP A 462 13.65 11.94 -0.97
C ASP A 462 12.49 12.95 -1.00
N ASP A 463 12.25 13.70 0.08
CA ASP A 463 11.21 14.73 0.13
C ASP A 463 11.44 15.85 -0.89
N GLY A 464 10.45 16.11 -1.74
CA GLY A 464 10.45 17.21 -2.70
C GLY A 464 11.69 17.21 -3.60
N ALA A 465 12.34 18.35 -3.73
CA ALA A 465 13.53 18.53 -4.56
C ALA A 465 14.76 17.71 -4.11
N LYS A 466 14.81 17.24 -2.85
CA LYS A 466 15.89 16.36 -2.38
C LYS A 466 15.94 15.05 -3.16
N ARG A 467 14.82 14.61 -3.74
CA ARG A 467 14.74 13.41 -4.57
C ARG A 467 15.73 13.41 -5.73
N LEU A 468 16.07 14.57 -6.28
CA LEU A 468 17.11 14.71 -7.31
C LEU A 468 18.46 14.14 -6.87
N GLN A 469 18.77 14.16 -5.57
CA GLN A 469 20.03 13.69 -5.02
C GLN A 469 20.06 12.16 -4.83
N VAL A 470 18.89 11.56 -4.58
CA VAL A 470 18.79 10.15 -4.18
C VAL A 470 18.14 9.24 -5.24
N VAL A 471 17.47 9.78 -6.24
CA VAL A 471 16.84 8.99 -7.32
C VAL A 471 17.87 8.13 -8.07
N SER A 472 19.14 8.50 -8.01
CA SER A 472 20.26 7.72 -8.56
C SER A 472 20.50 6.38 -7.87
N ASP A 473 19.92 6.11 -6.70
CA ASP A 473 19.94 4.78 -6.06
C ASP A 473 19.41 3.70 -7.01
N ILE A 474 18.49 4.07 -7.92
CA ILE A 474 17.93 3.20 -8.95
C ILE A 474 19.03 2.75 -9.94
N GLU A 475 19.87 3.67 -10.42
CA GLU A 475 20.99 3.36 -11.32
C GLU A 475 22.10 2.60 -10.60
N ASP A 476 22.41 3.01 -9.36
CA ASP A 476 23.47 2.43 -8.56
C ASP A 476 23.22 0.94 -8.25
N ALA A 477 21.93 0.54 -8.07
CA ALA A 477 21.52 -0.84 -7.95
C ALA A 477 21.98 -1.69 -9.17
N SER A 478 21.65 -1.23 -10.37
CA SER A 478 22.03 -1.92 -11.61
C SER A 478 23.56 -1.98 -11.78
N ARG A 479 24.27 -0.87 -11.54
CA ARG A 479 25.73 -0.81 -11.62
C ARG A 479 26.39 -1.83 -10.69
N TYR A 480 25.91 -1.90 -9.43
CA TYR A 480 26.40 -2.88 -8.47
C TYR A 480 26.15 -4.32 -8.94
N MET A 481 24.94 -4.64 -9.38
CA MET A 481 24.59 -6.00 -9.80
C MET A 481 25.36 -6.43 -11.03
N ARG A 482 25.55 -5.55 -12.01
CA ARG A 482 26.38 -5.83 -13.21
C ARG A 482 27.84 -6.13 -12.83
N SER A 483 28.40 -5.40 -11.85
CA SER A 483 29.79 -5.61 -11.44
C SER A 483 29.97 -6.81 -10.51
N GLN A 484 29.11 -6.95 -9.50
CA GLN A 484 29.31 -7.94 -8.42
C GLN A 484 28.71 -9.31 -8.73
N TRP A 485 27.71 -9.39 -9.63
CA TRP A 485 27.08 -10.66 -10.00
C TRP A 485 27.52 -11.19 -11.36
N ALA A 486 28.50 -10.54 -11.97
CA ALA A 486 29.24 -11.08 -13.13
C ALA A 486 30.03 -12.33 -12.75
N LYS A 487 30.07 -13.32 -13.65
CA LYS A 487 30.83 -14.57 -13.47
C LYS A 487 31.51 -14.96 -14.79
N ASN A 488 32.75 -15.39 -14.72
CA ASN A 488 33.50 -15.88 -15.88
C ASN A 488 33.49 -14.88 -17.06
N GLY A 489 33.57 -13.57 -16.78
CA GLY A 489 33.53 -12.52 -17.80
C GLY A 489 32.14 -12.21 -18.37
N GLN A 490 31.11 -12.93 -17.96
CA GLN A 490 29.70 -12.65 -18.36
C GLN A 490 29.03 -11.72 -17.34
N VAL A 491 28.33 -10.70 -17.85
CA VAL A 491 27.59 -9.71 -17.09
C VAL A 491 26.09 -10.03 -17.15
N PRO A 492 25.34 -10.00 -16.05
CA PRO A 492 23.91 -10.28 -16.09
C PRO A 492 23.15 -9.21 -16.87
N LYS A 493 22.15 -9.60 -17.65
CA LYS A 493 21.11 -8.69 -18.10
C LYS A 493 20.17 -8.38 -16.94
N ILE A 494 19.69 -7.14 -16.86
CA ILE A 494 18.91 -6.65 -15.72
C ILE A 494 17.63 -6.00 -16.22
N GLY A 495 16.48 -6.52 -15.76
CA GLY A 495 15.18 -5.89 -15.91
C GLY A 495 14.78 -5.10 -14.67
N ILE A 496 14.01 -4.05 -14.86
CA ILE A 496 13.45 -3.24 -13.78
C ILE A 496 11.93 -3.32 -13.80
N ILE A 497 11.32 -3.53 -12.62
CA ILE A 497 9.87 -3.54 -12.46
C ILE A 497 9.47 -2.80 -11.19
N GLY A 498 8.22 -2.33 -11.15
CA GLY A 498 7.64 -1.77 -9.94
C GLY A 498 6.23 -1.24 -10.15
N GLY A 499 5.56 -0.97 -9.04
CA GLY A 499 4.21 -0.42 -9.03
C GLY A 499 4.14 0.95 -8.34
N SER A 500 3.26 1.86 -8.82
CA SER A 500 3.09 3.18 -8.22
C SER A 500 4.39 4.00 -8.25
N TYR A 501 4.95 4.39 -7.12
CA TYR A 501 6.28 4.98 -7.05
C TYR A 501 7.36 4.03 -7.61
N GLY A 502 7.24 2.73 -7.41
CA GLY A 502 8.11 1.74 -8.07
C GLY A 502 7.94 1.71 -9.59
N GLY A 503 6.74 2.00 -10.09
CA GLY A 503 6.48 2.24 -11.51
C GLY A 503 7.16 3.51 -12.02
N TYR A 504 7.14 4.59 -11.24
CA TYR A 504 7.97 5.78 -11.47
C TYR A 504 9.45 5.42 -11.52
N SER A 505 9.95 4.66 -10.53
CA SER A 505 11.36 4.21 -10.47
C SER A 505 11.73 3.40 -11.71
N THR A 506 10.80 2.57 -12.20
CA THR A 506 10.97 1.85 -13.48
C THR A 506 11.12 2.82 -14.65
N LEU A 507 10.21 3.77 -14.79
CA LEU A 507 10.27 4.76 -15.87
C LEU A 507 11.52 5.63 -15.80
N ALA A 508 11.93 6.05 -14.59
CA ALA A 508 13.18 6.80 -14.36
C ALA A 508 14.41 5.96 -14.74
N GLY A 509 14.44 4.69 -14.33
CA GLY A 509 15.51 3.75 -14.70
C GLY A 509 15.66 3.56 -16.21
N MET A 510 14.53 3.56 -16.94
CA MET A 510 14.50 3.35 -18.38
C MET A 510 14.79 4.64 -19.19
N THR A 511 14.55 5.82 -18.62
CA THR A 511 14.69 7.11 -19.30
C THR A 511 15.83 7.96 -18.73
N MET A 512 15.72 8.41 -17.48
CA MET A 512 16.73 9.26 -16.84
C MET A 512 18.10 8.55 -16.77
N PHE A 513 18.08 7.23 -16.52
CA PHE A 513 19.26 6.36 -16.41
C PHE A 513 19.29 5.34 -17.55
N ALA A 514 19.05 5.79 -18.78
CA ALA A 514 19.04 4.95 -19.98
C ALA A 514 20.35 4.14 -20.10
N GLY A 515 20.22 2.83 -20.39
CA GLY A 515 21.34 1.87 -20.42
C GLY A 515 21.63 1.18 -19.08
N ALA A 516 21.08 1.65 -17.98
CA ALA A 516 21.15 0.94 -16.71
C ALA A 516 20.40 -0.39 -16.73
N TYR A 517 19.28 -0.45 -17.42
CA TYR A 517 18.40 -1.62 -17.50
C TYR A 517 18.14 -2.04 -18.94
N ASP A 518 18.03 -3.36 -19.16
CA ASP A 518 17.86 -3.97 -20.48
C ASP A 518 16.37 -4.10 -20.89
N ALA A 519 15.44 -4.05 -19.94
CA ALA A 519 13.99 -4.02 -20.15
C ALA A 519 13.28 -3.49 -18.90
N GLY A 520 12.11 -2.86 -19.08
CA GLY A 520 11.32 -2.33 -17.95
C GLY A 520 9.84 -2.66 -18.03
N VAL A 521 9.20 -2.92 -16.86
CA VAL A 521 7.75 -3.06 -16.75
C VAL A 521 7.22 -2.15 -15.64
N SER A 522 6.56 -1.06 -16.04
CA SER A 522 5.97 -0.07 -15.12
C SER A 522 4.50 -0.39 -14.90
N THR A 523 4.10 -0.61 -13.66
CA THR A 523 2.70 -0.83 -13.29
C THR A 523 2.19 0.40 -12.53
N VAL A 524 1.08 1.01 -13.00
CA VAL A 524 0.45 2.20 -12.40
C VAL A 524 1.46 3.29 -12.02
N GLY A 525 2.47 3.52 -12.89
CA GLY A 525 3.61 4.39 -12.62
C GLY A 525 3.37 5.85 -13.00
N ILE A 526 4.00 6.76 -12.25
CA ILE A 526 3.98 8.19 -12.52
C ILE A 526 4.97 8.51 -13.64
N SER A 527 4.50 9.03 -14.76
CA SER A 527 5.34 9.43 -15.90
C SER A 527 5.69 10.92 -15.90
N ASN A 528 4.81 11.74 -15.31
CA ASN A 528 4.95 13.20 -15.25
C ASN A 528 4.39 13.73 -13.92
N PHE A 529 5.24 14.23 -13.05
CA PHE A 529 4.81 14.76 -11.76
C PHE A 529 3.85 15.96 -11.88
N MET A 530 3.96 16.76 -12.94
CA MET A 530 3.08 17.91 -13.13
C MET A 530 1.64 17.46 -13.41
N SER A 531 1.43 16.56 -14.40
CA SER A 531 0.10 16.02 -14.70
C SER A 531 -0.43 15.15 -13.57
N PHE A 532 0.42 14.35 -12.93
CA PHE A 532 0.05 13.54 -11.78
C PHE A 532 -0.50 14.37 -10.62
N LEU A 533 0.22 15.43 -10.18
CA LEU A 533 -0.21 16.28 -9.06
C LEU A 533 -1.48 17.08 -9.41
N GLN A 534 -1.69 17.39 -10.69
CA GLN A 534 -2.92 18.03 -11.15
C GLN A 534 -4.13 17.10 -11.09
N ASN A 535 -3.96 15.81 -11.42
CA ASN A 535 -5.06 14.90 -11.74
C ASN A 535 -5.26 13.77 -10.72
N THR A 536 -4.36 13.59 -9.73
CA THR A 536 -4.58 12.67 -8.62
C THR A 536 -5.81 13.09 -7.80
N ALA A 537 -6.47 12.14 -7.15
CA ALA A 537 -7.68 12.40 -6.37
C ALA A 537 -7.50 13.55 -5.36
N PRO A 538 -8.47 14.47 -5.23
CA PRO A 538 -8.34 15.70 -4.43
C PRO A 538 -7.89 15.47 -2.98
N TYR A 539 -8.44 14.44 -2.31
CA TYR A 539 -8.07 14.08 -0.93
C TYR A 539 -6.61 13.63 -0.78
N ARG A 540 -5.94 13.29 -1.88
CA ARG A 540 -4.53 12.88 -1.90
C ARG A 540 -3.58 14.01 -2.26
N ARG A 541 -4.05 14.98 -3.04
CA ARG A 541 -3.19 16.00 -3.67
C ARG A 541 -2.33 16.76 -2.67
N ALA A 542 -2.90 17.21 -1.56
CA ALA A 542 -2.14 17.93 -0.52
C ALA A 542 -1.00 17.06 0.05
N LEU A 543 -1.27 15.78 0.30
CA LEU A 543 -0.28 14.82 0.79
C LEU A 543 0.82 14.56 -0.23
N ARG A 544 0.45 14.48 -1.51
CA ARG A 544 1.41 14.25 -2.61
C ARG A 544 2.25 15.48 -2.93
N ILE A 545 1.72 16.69 -2.76
CA ILE A 545 2.49 17.94 -2.86
C ILE A 545 3.54 17.99 -1.74
N ALA A 546 3.19 17.62 -0.52
CA ALA A 546 4.13 17.57 0.59
C ALA A 546 5.30 16.62 0.34
N GLU A 547 5.02 15.48 -0.30
CA GLU A 547 5.97 14.41 -0.61
C GLU A 547 6.83 14.71 -1.83
N TYR A 548 6.20 15.06 -2.96
CA TYR A 548 6.91 15.19 -4.24
C TYR A 548 7.40 16.60 -4.54
N GLY A 549 6.80 17.61 -3.93
CA GLY A 549 7.08 19.02 -4.15
C GLY A 549 5.87 19.82 -4.64
N ASP A 550 5.91 21.11 -4.42
CA ASP A 550 4.87 22.06 -4.83
C ASP A 550 4.97 22.38 -6.33
N PRO A 551 3.90 22.20 -7.13
CA PRO A 551 3.93 22.44 -8.58
C PRO A 551 4.33 23.84 -9.01
N VAL A 552 4.28 24.83 -8.11
CA VAL A 552 4.70 26.21 -8.36
C VAL A 552 6.12 26.44 -7.85
N LYS A 553 6.39 26.12 -6.57
CA LYS A 553 7.67 26.39 -5.92
C LYS A 553 8.79 25.46 -6.39
N ASP A 554 8.47 24.17 -6.57
CA ASP A 554 9.42 23.11 -6.92
C ASP A 554 9.31 22.67 -8.39
N ARG A 555 8.69 23.53 -9.23
CA ARG A 555 8.35 23.20 -10.63
C ARG A 555 9.53 22.67 -11.42
N GLU A 556 10.70 23.26 -11.29
CA GLU A 556 11.89 22.85 -12.04
C GLU A 556 12.35 21.45 -11.62
N ALA A 557 12.39 21.16 -10.33
CA ALA A 557 12.71 19.82 -9.81
C ALA A 557 11.70 18.77 -10.28
N LEU A 558 10.39 19.08 -10.24
CA LEU A 558 9.34 18.20 -10.72
C LEU A 558 9.46 17.89 -12.22
N ILE A 559 9.85 18.88 -13.04
CA ILE A 559 10.11 18.70 -14.46
C ILE A 559 11.34 17.79 -14.66
N GLN A 560 12.43 18.03 -13.94
CA GLN A 560 13.64 17.21 -14.02
C GLN A 560 13.41 15.77 -13.56
N LEU A 561 12.59 15.58 -12.54
CA LEU A 561 12.25 14.24 -12.01
C LEU A 561 11.21 13.48 -12.88
N SER A 562 10.54 14.13 -13.83
CA SER A 562 9.50 13.50 -14.64
C SER A 562 10.09 12.67 -15.77
N PRO A 563 9.91 11.32 -15.79
CA PRO A 563 10.46 10.43 -16.81
C PRO A 563 10.11 10.81 -18.24
N ILE A 564 8.92 11.35 -18.48
CA ILE A 564 8.44 11.76 -19.80
C ILE A 564 9.35 12.81 -20.46
N ASN A 565 9.97 13.67 -19.65
CA ASN A 565 10.88 14.73 -20.12
C ASN A 565 12.26 14.19 -20.53
N HIS A 566 12.53 12.92 -20.29
CA HIS A 566 13.75 12.20 -20.68
C HIS A 566 13.48 11.09 -21.69
N ILE A 567 12.29 11.10 -22.32
CA ILE A 567 11.85 10.05 -23.25
C ILE A 567 12.78 9.91 -24.47
N ASP A 568 13.46 10.98 -24.84
CA ASP A 568 14.49 10.99 -25.91
C ASP A 568 15.65 10.03 -25.64
N LYS A 569 15.91 9.71 -24.38
CA LYS A 569 16.96 8.79 -23.94
C LYS A 569 16.50 7.32 -23.89
N LEU A 570 15.20 7.03 -24.00
CA LEU A 570 14.68 5.66 -23.95
C LEU A 570 15.24 4.85 -25.13
N ILE A 571 15.98 3.77 -24.82
CA ILE A 571 16.62 2.88 -25.81
C ILE A 571 16.25 1.40 -25.64
N ALA A 572 15.67 1.02 -24.50
CA ALA A 572 15.37 -0.37 -24.18
C ALA A 572 13.86 -0.63 -24.10
N PRO A 573 13.40 -1.87 -24.33
CA PRO A 573 11.97 -2.23 -24.35
C PRO A 573 11.24 -1.87 -23.06
N LEU A 574 10.02 -1.31 -23.18
CA LEU A 574 9.19 -0.86 -22.09
C LEU A 574 7.78 -1.43 -22.17
N MET A 575 7.31 -2.05 -21.08
CA MET A 575 5.91 -2.44 -20.92
C MET A 575 5.26 -1.58 -19.84
N ILE A 576 4.01 -1.17 -20.06
CA ILE A 576 3.23 -0.36 -19.13
C ILE A 576 1.91 -1.08 -18.83
N ILE A 577 1.55 -1.20 -17.56
CA ILE A 577 0.34 -1.85 -17.09
C ILE A 577 -0.45 -0.86 -16.24
N GLN A 578 -1.76 -0.71 -16.52
CA GLN A 578 -2.58 0.29 -15.83
C GLN A 578 -4.02 -0.18 -15.62
N GLY A 579 -4.56 0.07 -14.42
CA GLY A 579 -6.00 0.01 -14.18
C GLY A 579 -6.68 1.32 -14.60
N VAL A 580 -7.79 1.22 -15.32
CA VAL A 580 -8.48 2.39 -15.89
C VAL A 580 -9.12 3.25 -14.81
N SER A 581 -9.62 2.63 -13.73
CA SER A 581 -10.31 3.31 -12.64
C SER A 581 -9.38 3.85 -11.53
N ASP A 582 -8.06 3.90 -11.77
CA ASP A 582 -7.06 4.30 -10.77
C ASP A 582 -7.22 5.77 -10.32
N PRO A 583 -7.61 6.04 -9.04
CA PRO A 583 -7.75 7.40 -8.52
C PRO A 583 -6.43 7.98 -8.00
N ARG A 584 -5.40 7.15 -7.84
CA ARG A 584 -4.10 7.55 -7.29
C ARG A 584 -3.19 8.05 -8.39
N VAL A 585 -2.95 7.19 -9.40
CA VAL A 585 -2.17 7.50 -10.59
C VAL A 585 -3.09 7.35 -11.80
N PRO A 586 -3.66 8.45 -12.29
CA PRO A 586 -4.65 8.42 -13.36
C PRO A 586 -4.14 7.72 -14.61
N VAL A 587 -5.03 7.06 -15.34
CA VAL A 587 -4.71 6.25 -16.54
C VAL A 587 -3.92 7.04 -17.59
N GLY A 588 -4.06 8.36 -17.63
CA GLY A 588 -3.32 9.25 -18.49
C GLY A 588 -1.82 9.20 -18.35
N GLU A 589 -1.32 8.90 -17.14
CA GLU A 589 0.11 8.74 -16.93
C GLU A 589 0.69 7.57 -17.74
N ALA A 590 -0.06 6.48 -17.85
CA ALA A 590 0.31 5.32 -18.66
C ALA A 590 0.21 5.60 -20.16
N VAL A 591 -0.89 6.24 -20.59
CA VAL A 591 -1.15 6.51 -22.02
C VAL A 591 -0.13 7.49 -22.59
N GLN A 592 0.12 8.64 -21.91
CA GLN A 592 1.11 9.62 -22.38
C GLN A 592 2.51 9.02 -22.51
N MET A 593 2.91 8.17 -21.56
CA MET A 593 4.23 7.53 -21.59
C MET A 593 4.33 6.51 -22.73
N TYR A 594 3.28 5.69 -22.94
CA TYR A 594 3.23 4.73 -24.03
C TYR A 594 3.31 5.41 -25.40
N GLU A 595 2.52 6.47 -25.63
CA GLU A 595 2.51 7.22 -26.88
C GLU A 595 3.86 7.90 -27.15
N ALA A 596 4.50 8.41 -26.11
CA ALA A 596 5.83 8.99 -26.21
C ALA A 596 6.90 7.94 -26.57
N ALA A 597 6.87 6.76 -25.92
CA ALA A 597 7.78 5.65 -26.22
C ALA A 597 7.60 5.14 -27.66
N LYS A 598 6.36 5.00 -28.11
CA LYS A 598 6.03 4.57 -29.48
C LYS A 598 6.62 5.51 -30.54
N LYS A 599 6.57 6.83 -30.32
CA LYS A 599 7.18 7.83 -31.23
C LYS A 599 8.70 7.71 -31.31
N ARG A 600 9.34 7.08 -30.31
CA ARG A 600 10.79 6.80 -30.32
C ARG A 600 11.18 5.52 -31.07
N HIS A 601 10.19 4.78 -31.62
CA HIS A 601 10.38 3.48 -32.28
C HIS A 601 11.07 2.43 -31.38
N VAL A 602 10.95 2.57 -30.06
CA VAL A 602 11.36 1.55 -29.09
C VAL A 602 10.23 0.55 -28.91
N PRO A 603 10.52 -0.76 -28.78
CA PRO A 603 9.49 -1.74 -28.47
C PRO A 603 8.71 -1.34 -27.20
N ALA A 604 7.44 -1.00 -27.35
CA ALA A 604 6.59 -0.57 -26.24
C ALA A 604 5.28 -1.37 -26.25
N GLU A 605 4.87 -1.85 -25.09
CA GLU A 605 3.58 -2.52 -24.87
C GLU A 605 2.76 -1.74 -23.83
N LEU A 606 1.47 -1.60 -24.06
CA LEU A 606 0.51 -1.06 -23.09
C LEU A 606 -0.54 -2.12 -22.79
N MET A 607 -0.89 -2.31 -21.52
CA MET A 607 -1.96 -3.18 -21.06
C MET A 607 -2.90 -2.42 -20.14
N LEU A 608 -4.19 -2.40 -20.45
CA LEU A 608 -5.23 -1.73 -19.69
C LEU A 608 -6.23 -2.73 -19.13
N PHE A 609 -6.56 -2.57 -17.83
CA PHE A 609 -7.62 -3.31 -17.16
C PHE A 609 -8.81 -2.39 -16.93
N ALA A 610 -9.92 -2.64 -17.62
CA ALA A 610 -11.12 -1.80 -17.62
C ALA A 610 -11.80 -1.72 -16.23
N ASP A 611 -11.63 -2.74 -15.40
CA ASP A 611 -12.33 -2.98 -14.16
C ASP A 611 -11.40 -3.06 -12.92
N GLU A 612 -10.21 -2.45 -13.05
CA GLU A 612 -9.21 -2.35 -11.99
C GLU A 612 -8.82 -0.89 -11.74
N GLY A 613 -8.33 -0.66 -10.52
CA GLY A 613 -7.80 0.63 -10.07
C GLY A 613 -6.28 0.60 -9.91
N HIS A 614 -5.80 0.95 -8.70
CA HIS A 614 -4.39 1.04 -8.39
C HIS A 614 -3.73 -0.34 -8.17
N GLY A 615 -3.78 -1.16 -9.21
CA GLY A 615 -3.29 -2.54 -9.23
C GLY A 615 -4.40 -3.56 -9.48
N ALA A 616 -4.01 -4.75 -9.92
CA ALA A 616 -4.95 -5.84 -10.21
C ALA A 616 -5.43 -6.51 -8.91
N ALA A 617 -6.70 -6.36 -8.56
CA ALA A 617 -7.34 -7.00 -7.43
C ALA A 617 -7.93 -8.38 -7.78
N LYS A 618 -8.51 -8.50 -8.97
CA LYS A 618 -9.12 -9.72 -9.47
C LYS A 618 -8.06 -10.76 -9.82
N ARG A 619 -8.32 -12.03 -9.47
CA ARG A 619 -7.38 -13.13 -9.69
C ARG A 619 -6.95 -13.26 -11.16
N GLU A 620 -7.89 -13.18 -12.09
CA GLU A 620 -7.62 -13.27 -13.52
C GLU A 620 -6.71 -12.14 -14.00
N ASN A 621 -7.00 -10.90 -13.63
CA ASN A 621 -6.20 -9.74 -13.99
C ASN A 621 -4.79 -9.81 -13.39
N ARG A 622 -4.64 -10.37 -12.19
CA ARG A 622 -3.33 -10.65 -11.58
C ARG A 622 -2.55 -11.70 -12.38
N VAL A 623 -3.22 -12.74 -12.86
CA VAL A 623 -2.60 -13.75 -13.73
C VAL A 623 -2.06 -13.10 -15.00
N TYR A 624 -2.86 -12.26 -15.66
CA TYR A 624 -2.42 -11.53 -16.84
C TYR A 624 -1.25 -10.59 -16.55
N SER A 625 -1.37 -9.76 -15.50
CA SER A 625 -0.32 -8.80 -15.13
C SER A 625 1.02 -9.50 -14.89
N ILE A 626 1.04 -10.53 -14.05
CA ILE A 626 2.27 -11.28 -13.71
C ILE A 626 2.79 -12.05 -14.94
N GLY A 627 1.90 -12.73 -15.67
CA GLY A 627 2.28 -13.57 -16.80
C GLY A 627 2.88 -12.78 -17.95
N HIS A 628 2.27 -11.65 -18.30
CA HIS A 628 2.83 -10.78 -19.34
C HIS A 628 4.13 -10.13 -18.90
N THR A 629 4.28 -9.76 -17.62
CA THR A 629 5.55 -9.27 -17.07
C THR A 629 6.66 -10.31 -17.22
N ILE A 630 6.41 -11.56 -16.81
CA ILE A 630 7.39 -12.65 -16.92
C ILE A 630 7.72 -12.95 -18.40
N ARG A 631 6.71 -13.02 -19.27
CA ARG A 631 6.88 -13.20 -20.73
C ARG A 631 7.78 -12.11 -21.31
N PHE A 632 7.44 -10.85 -21.05
CA PHE A 632 8.16 -9.68 -21.57
C PHE A 632 9.62 -9.69 -21.10
N LEU A 633 9.87 -9.84 -19.81
CA LEU A 633 11.23 -9.92 -19.29
C LEU A 633 11.99 -11.14 -19.84
N GLY A 634 11.33 -12.30 -19.96
CA GLY A 634 11.92 -13.49 -20.55
C GLY A 634 12.38 -13.30 -22.00
N GLN A 635 11.64 -12.53 -22.79
CA GLN A 635 11.96 -12.22 -24.17
C GLN A 635 13.25 -11.38 -24.34
N TYR A 636 13.49 -10.45 -23.41
CA TYR A 636 14.59 -9.48 -23.57
C TYR A 636 15.81 -9.78 -22.68
N LEU A 637 15.63 -10.53 -21.58
CA LEU A 637 16.72 -10.79 -20.63
C LEU A 637 17.36 -12.17 -20.77
N LYS A 638 16.73 -13.12 -21.47
CA LYS A 638 17.25 -14.49 -21.70
C LYS A 638 17.84 -14.70 -23.10
#